data_1edce5922915589d3a18bff886c923d5
#
_entry.id   1edce5922915589d3a18bff886c923d5
#
_cell.length_a   1.000
_cell.length_b   1.000
_cell.length_c   1.000
_cell.angle_alpha   90.00
_cell.angle_beta   90.00
_cell.angle_gamma   90.00
#
_symmetry.space_group_name_H-M   'P 1'
#
loop_
_entity.id
_entity.type
_entity.pdbx_description
1 polymer ?
#
loop_
_entity_poly.entity_id
_entity_poly.type
_entity_poly.pdbx_seq_one_letter_code
_entity_poly.pdbx_strand_id
1 'polypeptide(L)'
;MGQVIEDRVQQGRDAYRRHAWHEAFDLLREADSETRLSPQDLGLLAESAWFAGDPDVAIEARERAHAGYLEQGDKCHAAEVALELAQDRFGRLETAIGNGWLGRARRLLEQTPNECAAHGRQALSLGFLALHATGDWEEALRQAKLAQGIGERLAIPAIQALALQQQGYALVAMGRVDDGLALIDESTVAAVSGELDPLTTGRIYCSTISVCRDLADWRRAVEWTDAAERWCRRQGVSGFPGICRVHRAEIMHLRGSWADAEREAKRACEELSRYDVLYGGEAQYAIGEVRLRLGDLDGAREAFRQAHQLSREPEPGRSLLRLAQGDVQGANISIKRALAGVEARAFSQARLLPAAVEIGLAAGDLDSVAQHVAELEQIAGSFRTTAVTATAEYARGLLLLAHGDTALALARLRHAVELWHEVGAPYETARARTALGEAFRADGDEDAALLEFESAKGAFERLGALPDAKRVGQLLGQEEGIAARAGERVTRTFVFTDIVGSTPLVEALGDDAWQELIRWHDQTLRAIVNRYGGTEVRQTGDGFFVAFEEASAAIEAAVAVQRSLAEHRRGHGFAPQVRIGLHEAEASTRAIDFAGRGVHEAARIGSIAGGGQILASVNTVQSAATRFPISTPRPVTLKGVSQPIDVVTIEWM
;
A
#
# COMPACT_ATOMS: atom_id res chain seq x y z
N MET A 1 32.69 30.17 31.38
CA MET A 1 32.61 29.58 30.04
C MET A 1 32.64 28.06 30.10
N GLY A 2 33.67 27.43 30.71
CA GLY A 2 33.75 25.95 30.80
C GLY A 2 32.54 25.28 31.47
N GLN A 3 32.04 25.81 32.59
CA GLN A 3 30.88 25.27 33.31
C GLN A 3 29.56 25.34 32.49
N VAL A 4 29.38 26.40 31.72
CA VAL A 4 28.19 26.56 30.82
C VAL A 4 28.23 25.54 29.68
N ILE A 5 29.38 25.21 29.16
CA ILE A 5 29.56 24.20 28.10
C ILE A 5 29.32 22.79 28.69
N GLU A 6 29.84 22.49 29.86
CA GLU A 6 29.65 21.20 30.54
C GLU A 6 28.16 20.98 30.89
N ASP A 7 27.48 22.04 31.35
CA ASP A 7 26.02 22.03 31.58
C ASP A 7 25.25 21.76 30.29
N ARG A 8 25.67 22.34 29.14
CA ARG A 8 25.01 22.11 27.83
C ARG A 8 25.22 20.68 27.33
N VAL A 9 26.42 20.13 27.45
CA VAL A 9 26.67 18.72 27.12
C VAL A 9 25.79 17.80 27.98
N GLN A 10 25.69 18.10 29.30
CA GLN A 10 24.84 17.32 30.19
C GLN A 10 23.34 17.43 29.83
N GLN A 11 22.85 18.62 29.45
CA GLN A 11 21.48 18.81 28.93
C GLN A 11 21.28 18.02 27.64
N GLY A 12 22.24 18.01 26.72
CA GLY A 12 22.18 17.22 25.50
C GLY A 12 22.12 15.71 25.79
N ARG A 13 22.88 15.20 26.74
CA ARG A 13 22.81 13.81 27.19
C ARG A 13 21.46 13.47 27.81
N ASP A 14 20.88 14.39 28.59
CA ASP A 14 19.54 14.21 29.20
C ASP A 14 18.43 14.26 28.15
N ALA A 15 18.53 15.13 27.14
CA ALA A 15 17.63 15.17 26.00
C ALA A 15 17.68 13.87 25.19
N TYR A 16 18.90 13.35 24.93
CA TYR A 16 19.11 12.06 24.27
C TYR A 16 18.42 10.91 25.03
N ARG A 17 18.61 10.81 26.34
CA ARG A 17 17.96 9.76 27.16
C ARG A 17 16.45 9.82 27.14
N ARG A 18 15.85 11.00 26.92
CA ARG A 18 14.40 11.20 26.77
C ARG A 18 13.93 11.02 25.34
N HIS A 19 14.82 10.69 24.40
CA HIS A 19 14.58 10.60 22.97
C HIS A 19 14.06 11.91 22.34
N ALA A 20 14.45 13.05 22.93
CA ALA A 20 14.18 14.38 22.38
C ALA A 20 15.25 14.74 21.33
N TRP A 21 15.21 14.03 20.19
CA TRP A 21 16.31 13.97 19.21
C TRP A 21 16.76 15.32 18.69
N HIS A 22 15.83 16.20 18.31
CA HIS A 22 16.13 17.55 17.82
C HIS A 22 16.77 18.40 18.92
N GLU A 23 16.23 18.35 20.14
CA GLU A 23 16.79 19.07 21.30
C GLU A 23 18.22 18.56 21.62
N ALA A 24 18.40 17.24 21.62
CA ALA A 24 19.72 16.63 21.85
C ALA A 24 20.72 17.04 20.77
N PHE A 25 20.30 17.00 19.51
CA PHE A 25 21.10 17.40 18.36
C PHE A 25 21.53 18.88 18.47
N ASP A 26 20.61 19.79 18.72
CA ASP A 26 20.90 21.21 18.81
C ASP A 26 21.88 21.50 19.96
N LEU A 27 21.60 20.97 21.14
CA LEU A 27 22.47 21.18 22.34
C LEU A 27 23.88 20.62 22.17
N LEU A 28 24.02 19.39 21.65
CA LEU A 28 25.33 18.75 21.44
C LEU A 28 26.08 19.43 20.30
N ARG A 29 25.43 19.86 19.24
CA ARG A 29 26.01 20.60 18.12
C ARG A 29 26.53 21.98 18.55
N GLU A 30 25.75 22.71 19.38
CA GLU A 30 26.20 23.97 19.95
C GLU A 30 27.42 23.76 20.85
N ALA A 31 27.38 22.74 21.74
CA ALA A 31 28.52 22.43 22.59
C ALA A 31 29.77 22.07 21.77
N ASP A 32 29.60 21.31 20.67
CA ASP A 32 30.69 20.91 19.77
C ASP A 32 31.35 22.10 19.06
N SER A 33 30.57 23.16 18.78
CA SER A 33 31.10 24.39 18.18
C SER A 33 31.97 25.22 19.13
N GLU A 34 31.80 25.03 20.44
CA GLU A 34 32.53 25.75 21.49
C GLU A 34 33.70 24.98 22.08
N THR A 35 33.61 23.62 22.05
CA THR A 35 34.66 22.74 22.58
C THR A 35 34.68 21.41 21.87
N ARG A 36 35.82 20.73 21.87
CA ARG A 36 35.93 19.37 21.33
C ARG A 36 35.21 18.40 22.26
N LEU A 37 34.11 17.78 21.72
CA LEU A 37 33.38 16.75 22.44
C LEU A 37 34.21 15.46 22.63
N SER A 38 33.90 14.70 23.68
CA SER A 38 34.46 13.36 23.86
C SER A 38 33.97 12.42 22.72
N PRO A 39 34.72 11.32 22.43
CA PRO A 39 34.24 10.34 21.43
C PRO A 39 32.86 9.77 21.75
N GLN A 40 32.52 9.60 23.02
CA GLN A 40 31.24 9.17 23.51
C GLN A 40 30.14 10.18 23.17
N ASP A 41 30.39 11.48 23.43
CA ASP A 41 29.42 12.55 23.14
C ASP A 41 29.26 12.79 21.64
N LEU A 42 30.31 12.60 20.86
CA LEU A 42 30.26 12.59 19.40
C LEU A 42 29.37 11.44 18.88
N GLY A 43 29.38 10.27 19.56
CA GLY A 43 28.44 9.17 19.27
C GLY A 43 26.98 9.58 19.51
N LEU A 44 26.70 10.26 20.64
CA LEU A 44 25.36 10.78 20.95
C LEU A 44 24.91 11.86 19.93
N LEU A 45 25.83 12.76 19.56
CA LEU A 45 25.59 13.76 18.52
C LEU A 45 25.29 13.09 17.19
N ALA A 46 26.03 12.06 16.79
CA ALA A 46 25.82 11.34 15.55
C ALA A 46 24.44 10.67 15.49
N GLU A 47 24.04 9.99 16.56
CA GLU A 47 22.73 9.32 16.61
C GLU A 47 21.60 10.34 16.68
N SER A 48 21.74 11.41 17.46
CA SER A 48 20.75 12.49 17.51
C SER A 48 20.60 13.19 16.16
N ALA A 49 21.70 13.47 15.45
CA ALA A 49 21.72 14.05 14.11
C ALA A 49 21.01 13.13 13.09
N TRP A 50 21.28 11.82 13.21
CA TRP A 50 20.63 10.84 12.34
C TRP A 50 19.11 10.84 12.52
N PHE A 51 18.60 10.83 13.75
CA PHE A 51 17.16 10.91 14.03
C PHE A 51 16.56 12.30 13.74
N ALA A 52 17.35 13.37 13.83
CA ALA A 52 16.92 14.73 13.53
C ALA A 52 16.89 15.05 12.01
N GLY A 53 17.40 14.15 11.17
CA GLY A 53 17.34 14.34 9.71
C GLY A 53 18.61 14.92 9.09
N ASP A 54 19.74 14.92 9.80
CA ASP A 54 21.05 15.42 9.32
C ASP A 54 22.11 14.31 9.31
N PRO A 55 22.05 13.39 8.33
CA PRO A 55 23.00 12.28 8.25
C PRO A 55 24.43 12.71 7.90
N ASP A 56 24.63 13.91 7.34
CA ASP A 56 25.97 14.41 7.04
C ASP A 56 26.72 14.76 8.32
N VAL A 57 26.05 15.45 9.25
CA VAL A 57 26.60 15.70 10.59
C VAL A 57 26.81 14.38 11.36
N ALA A 58 25.89 13.40 11.20
CA ALA A 58 26.05 12.10 11.84
C ALA A 58 27.33 11.39 11.38
N ILE A 59 27.62 11.38 10.08
CA ILE A 59 28.84 10.78 9.52
C ILE A 59 30.08 11.51 9.99
N GLU A 60 30.09 12.86 9.93
CA GLU A 60 31.22 13.66 10.39
C GLU A 60 31.54 13.42 11.89
N ALA A 61 30.49 13.40 12.72
CA ALA A 61 30.64 13.12 14.15
C ALA A 61 31.20 11.71 14.39
N ARG A 62 30.76 10.69 13.65
CA ARG A 62 31.31 9.32 13.72
C ARG A 62 32.76 9.26 13.28
N GLU A 63 33.15 9.94 12.19
CA GLU A 63 34.55 9.99 11.75
C GLU A 63 35.46 10.57 12.84
N ARG A 64 35.02 11.61 13.52
CA ARG A 64 35.72 12.24 14.63
C ARG A 64 35.74 11.35 15.89
N ALA A 65 34.61 10.68 16.19
CA ALA A 65 34.54 9.72 17.29
C ALA A 65 35.53 8.56 17.09
N HIS A 66 35.57 8.00 15.87
CA HIS A 66 36.55 6.97 15.52
C HIS A 66 37.99 7.42 15.76
N ALA A 67 38.35 8.61 15.31
CA ALA A 67 39.70 9.17 15.54
C ALA A 67 39.99 9.35 17.03
N GLY A 68 39.04 9.86 17.81
CA GLY A 68 39.17 10.05 19.24
C GLY A 68 39.33 8.74 20.02
N TYR A 69 38.62 7.67 19.66
CA TYR A 69 38.81 6.36 20.26
C TYR A 69 40.20 5.78 19.95
N LEU A 70 40.71 6.00 18.73
CA LEU A 70 42.09 5.59 18.39
C LEU A 70 43.16 6.36 19.22
N GLU A 71 42.96 7.66 19.43
CA GLU A 71 43.82 8.47 20.28
C GLU A 71 43.84 7.96 21.73
N GLN A 72 42.69 7.43 22.21
CA GLN A 72 42.58 6.83 23.55
C GLN A 72 43.08 5.37 23.60
N GLY A 73 43.44 4.77 22.48
CA GLY A 73 43.85 3.37 22.39
C GLY A 73 42.68 2.38 22.46
N ASP A 74 41.44 2.86 22.43
CA ASP A 74 40.22 2.05 22.47
C ASP A 74 39.87 1.50 21.08
N LYS A 75 40.51 0.39 20.72
CA LYS A 75 40.34 -0.24 19.42
C LYS A 75 38.96 -0.85 19.24
N CYS A 76 38.31 -1.26 20.32
CA CYS A 76 36.98 -1.87 20.25
C CYS A 76 35.92 -0.87 19.83
N HIS A 77 35.80 0.27 20.53
CA HIS A 77 34.82 1.29 20.14
C HIS A 77 35.20 1.94 18.79
N ALA A 78 36.53 2.09 18.49
CA ALA A 78 36.95 2.55 17.17
C ALA A 78 36.49 1.60 16.06
N ALA A 79 36.55 0.28 16.28
CA ALA A 79 36.04 -0.69 15.31
C ALA A 79 34.51 -0.65 15.19
N GLU A 80 33.79 -0.46 16.29
CA GLU A 80 32.33 -0.33 16.29
C GLU A 80 31.86 0.85 15.44
N VAL A 81 32.45 2.03 15.68
CA VAL A 81 32.15 3.24 14.87
C VAL A 81 32.55 3.06 13.40
N ALA A 82 33.65 2.33 13.11
CA ALA A 82 34.04 2.03 11.74
C ALA A 82 33.01 1.13 11.02
N LEU A 83 32.33 0.19 11.72
CA LEU A 83 31.25 -0.63 11.18
C LEU A 83 30.00 0.21 10.90
N GLU A 84 29.68 1.18 11.77
CA GLU A 84 28.58 2.12 11.53
C GLU A 84 28.83 3.00 10.30
N LEU A 85 30.07 3.56 10.18
CA LEU A 85 30.49 4.31 9.00
C LEU A 85 30.42 3.48 7.72
N ALA A 86 30.83 2.20 7.78
CA ALA A 86 30.68 1.31 6.63
C ALA A 86 29.23 1.18 6.20
N GLN A 87 28.30 1.04 7.13
CA GLN A 87 26.88 0.91 6.87
C GLN A 87 26.28 2.20 6.29
N ASP A 88 26.62 3.37 6.84
CA ASP A 88 26.19 4.67 6.30
C ASP A 88 26.65 4.85 4.84
N ARG A 89 27.88 4.45 4.53
CA ARG A 89 28.44 4.55 3.16
C ARG A 89 27.80 3.56 2.20
N PHE A 90 27.48 2.34 2.65
CA PHE A 90 26.72 1.37 1.82
C PHE A 90 25.32 1.88 1.51
N GLY A 91 24.61 2.47 2.47
CA GLY A 91 23.29 3.07 2.23
C GLY A 91 23.33 4.19 1.18
N ARG A 92 24.44 4.89 1.05
CA ARG A 92 24.70 5.93 0.05
C ARG A 92 25.26 5.41 -1.28
N LEU A 93 25.36 4.10 -1.46
CA LEU A 93 26.00 3.45 -2.62
C LEU A 93 27.50 3.78 -2.78
N GLU A 94 28.15 4.28 -1.75
CA GLU A 94 29.59 4.57 -1.70
C GLU A 94 30.38 3.30 -1.34
N THR A 95 30.20 2.22 -2.12
CA THR A 95 30.65 0.86 -1.81
C THR A 95 32.15 0.77 -1.56
N ALA A 96 32.97 1.49 -2.30
CA ALA A 96 34.43 1.47 -2.12
C ALA A 96 34.83 2.04 -0.74
N ILE A 97 34.19 3.13 -0.32
CA ILE A 97 34.45 3.76 0.98
C ILE A 97 33.94 2.86 2.12
N GLY A 98 32.72 2.29 1.94
CA GLY A 98 32.14 1.33 2.89
C GLY A 98 33.06 0.11 3.12
N ASN A 99 33.58 -0.48 2.04
CA ASN A 99 34.56 -1.57 2.11
C ASN A 99 35.86 -1.15 2.81
N GLY A 100 36.28 0.08 2.60
CA GLY A 100 37.46 0.65 3.31
C GLY A 100 37.27 0.69 4.82
N TRP A 101 36.10 1.16 5.29
CA TRP A 101 35.74 1.19 6.70
C TRP A 101 35.58 -0.21 7.29
N LEU A 102 34.94 -1.12 6.59
CA LEU A 102 34.81 -2.53 7.00
C LEU A 102 36.16 -3.20 7.14
N GLY A 103 37.10 -2.99 6.19
CA GLY A 103 38.46 -3.47 6.28
C GLY A 103 39.25 -2.86 7.43
N ARG A 104 38.98 -1.59 7.77
CA ARG A 104 39.57 -0.91 8.91
C ARG A 104 39.09 -1.50 10.25
N ALA A 105 37.80 -1.71 10.39
CA ALA A 105 37.18 -2.38 11.53
C ALA A 105 37.83 -3.76 11.77
N ARG A 106 37.92 -4.59 10.72
CA ARG A 106 38.54 -5.92 10.81
C ARG A 106 39.95 -5.87 11.33
N ARG A 107 40.82 -4.99 10.80
CA ARG A 107 42.21 -4.88 11.28
C ARG A 107 42.33 -4.41 12.72
N LEU A 108 41.38 -3.59 13.21
CA LEU A 108 41.38 -3.18 14.64
C LEU A 108 41.01 -4.36 15.53
N LEU A 109 40.02 -5.17 15.12
CA LEU A 109 39.55 -6.34 15.86
C LEU A 109 40.60 -7.47 15.89
N GLU A 110 41.33 -7.69 14.79
CA GLU A 110 42.50 -8.61 14.76
C GLU A 110 43.59 -8.25 15.80
N GLN A 111 43.65 -6.99 16.20
CA GLN A 111 44.59 -6.49 17.20
C GLN A 111 43.98 -6.39 18.61
N THR A 112 42.73 -6.77 18.79
CA THR A 112 42.02 -6.70 20.07
C THR A 112 41.96 -8.10 20.67
N PRO A 113 42.72 -8.34 21.81
CA PRO A 113 42.86 -9.69 22.31
C PRO A 113 41.63 -10.26 23.00
N ASN A 114 40.75 -9.39 23.47
CA ASN A 114 39.50 -9.78 24.14
C ASN A 114 38.31 -9.57 23.23
N GLU A 115 37.35 -10.49 23.31
CA GLU A 115 36.10 -10.36 22.60
C GLU A 115 35.30 -9.14 23.10
N CYS A 116 34.72 -8.36 22.21
CA CYS A 116 33.92 -7.16 22.51
C CYS A 116 32.75 -7.02 21.56
N ALA A 117 31.88 -6.05 21.82
CA ALA A 117 30.64 -5.81 21.04
C ALA A 117 30.88 -5.70 19.52
N ALA A 118 32.00 -5.04 19.13
CA ALA A 118 32.34 -4.86 17.72
C ALA A 118 32.57 -6.18 16.96
N HIS A 119 33.01 -7.26 17.62
CA HIS A 119 33.14 -8.58 16.99
C HIS A 119 31.74 -9.13 16.59
N GLY A 120 30.74 -9.00 17.47
CA GLY A 120 29.36 -9.38 17.18
C GLY A 120 28.76 -8.54 16.05
N ARG A 121 28.98 -7.22 16.08
CA ARG A 121 28.53 -6.31 15.01
C ARG A 121 29.25 -6.58 13.67
N GLN A 122 30.52 -6.96 13.68
CA GLN A 122 31.23 -7.38 12.47
C GLN A 122 30.61 -8.65 11.86
N ALA A 123 30.31 -9.65 12.70
CA ALA A 123 29.66 -10.86 12.25
C ALA A 123 28.28 -10.54 11.64
N LEU A 124 27.48 -9.68 12.28
CA LEU A 124 26.21 -9.19 11.70
C LEU A 124 26.41 -8.50 10.35
N SER A 125 27.41 -7.64 10.21
CA SER A 125 27.71 -6.95 8.95
C SER A 125 28.10 -7.92 7.83
N LEU A 126 28.91 -8.94 8.15
CA LEU A 126 29.29 -9.99 7.19
C LEU A 126 28.10 -10.85 6.82
N GLY A 127 27.24 -11.21 7.78
CA GLY A 127 25.99 -11.93 7.55
C GLY A 127 25.05 -11.14 6.65
N PHE A 128 24.91 -9.84 6.87
CA PHE A 128 24.10 -8.97 6.01
C PHE A 128 24.62 -8.91 4.56
N LEU A 129 25.91 -8.82 4.36
CA LEU A 129 26.52 -8.85 3.02
C LEU A 129 26.30 -10.20 2.35
N ALA A 130 26.42 -11.30 3.11
CA ALA A 130 26.14 -12.64 2.60
C ALA A 130 24.66 -12.78 2.16
N LEU A 131 23.71 -12.24 2.94
CA LEU A 131 22.28 -12.25 2.60
C LEU A 131 21.98 -11.45 1.32
N HIS A 132 22.44 -10.21 1.25
CA HIS A 132 21.92 -9.25 0.28
C HIS A 132 22.83 -9.07 -0.95
N ALA A 133 24.16 -9.22 -0.81
CA ALA A 133 25.09 -9.02 -1.90
C ALA A 133 25.41 -10.32 -2.67
N THR A 134 25.65 -11.44 -1.95
CA THR A 134 26.08 -12.70 -2.58
C THR A 134 25.00 -13.76 -2.63
N GLY A 135 23.99 -13.70 -1.77
CA GLY A 135 22.96 -14.74 -1.62
C GLY A 135 23.53 -16.04 -1.03
N ASP A 136 24.59 -15.95 -0.26
CA ASP A 136 25.19 -17.08 0.48
C ASP A 136 24.48 -17.24 1.83
N TRP A 137 23.34 -17.95 1.78
CA TRP A 137 22.48 -18.15 2.95
C TRP A 137 23.15 -18.95 4.07
N GLU A 138 24.03 -19.90 3.71
CA GLU A 138 24.76 -20.72 4.68
C GLU A 138 25.81 -19.88 5.42
N GLU A 139 26.55 -19.01 4.69
CA GLU A 139 27.47 -18.06 5.29
C GLU A 139 26.74 -17.08 6.19
N ALA A 140 25.64 -16.53 5.73
CA ALA A 140 24.82 -15.62 6.51
C ALA A 140 24.34 -16.28 7.83
N LEU A 141 23.86 -17.51 7.77
CA LEU A 141 23.44 -18.27 8.95
C LEU A 141 24.61 -18.54 9.91
N ARG A 142 25.80 -18.86 9.39
CA ARG A 142 27.00 -19.05 10.23
C ARG A 142 27.40 -17.78 10.96
N GLN A 143 27.42 -16.64 10.24
CA GLN A 143 27.79 -15.35 10.81
C GLN A 143 26.76 -14.88 11.83
N ALA A 144 25.47 -15.08 11.58
CA ALA A 144 24.42 -14.74 12.52
C ALA A 144 24.50 -15.58 13.81
N LYS A 145 24.79 -16.90 13.71
CA LYS A 145 25.03 -17.74 14.89
C LYS A 145 26.28 -17.34 15.69
N LEU A 146 27.35 -16.93 14.99
CA LEU A 146 28.54 -16.38 15.64
C LEU A 146 28.19 -15.10 16.42
N ALA A 147 27.43 -14.18 15.80
CA ALA A 147 27.00 -12.95 16.44
C ALA A 147 26.11 -13.24 17.66
N GLN A 148 25.16 -14.20 17.56
CA GLN A 148 24.33 -14.61 18.69
C GLN A 148 25.17 -15.08 19.87
N GLY A 149 26.11 -16.01 19.65
CA GLY A 149 26.96 -16.50 20.71
C GLY A 149 27.84 -15.43 21.38
N ILE A 150 28.28 -14.41 20.61
CA ILE A 150 28.98 -13.24 21.15
C ILE A 150 28.03 -12.40 22.01
N GLY A 151 26.80 -12.12 21.46
CA GLY A 151 25.78 -11.36 22.19
C GLY A 151 25.37 -12.02 23.51
N GLU A 152 25.28 -13.33 23.54
CA GLU A 152 24.98 -14.11 24.75
C GLU A 152 26.11 -14.00 25.78
N ARG A 153 27.37 -14.24 25.39
CA ARG A 153 28.52 -14.16 26.29
C ARG A 153 28.74 -12.76 26.88
N LEU A 154 28.48 -11.73 26.10
CA LEU A 154 28.60 -10.34 26.50
C LEU A 154 27.34 -9.74 27.09
N ALA A 155 26.26 -10.47 27.13
CA ALA A 155 24.93 -10.03 27.57
C ALA A 155 24.47 -8.74 26.86
N ILE A 156 24.55 -8.73 25.51
CA ILE A 156 24.13 -7.61 24.66
C ILE A 156 22.84 -7.96 23.90
N PRO A 157 21.64 -7.55 24.41
CA PRO A 157 20.36 -7.91 23.80
C PRO A 157 20.22 -7.48 22.34
N ALA A 158 20.75 -6.30 21.99
CA ALA A 158 20.69 -5.77 20.61
C ALA A 158 21.39 -6.71 19.60
N ILE A 159 22.57 -7.26 19.94
CA ILE A 159 23.28 -8.20 19.07
C ILE A 159 22.51 -9.53 18.97
N GLN A 160 21.97 -10.02 20.10
CA GLN A 160 21.18 -11.26 20.12
C GLN A 160 19.94 -11.14 19.22
N ALA A 161 19.16 -10.06 19.37
CA ALA A 161 17.96 -9.84 18.60
C ALA A 161 18.24 -9.70 17.09
N LEU A 162 19.25 -8.92 16.69
CA LEU A 162 19.66 -8.78 15.30
C LEU A 162 20.20 -10.11 14.73
N ALA A 163 20.88 -10.90 15.54
CA ALA A 163 21.36 -12.23 15.13
C ALA A 163 20.22 -13.21 14.89
N LEU A 164 19.19 -13.26 15.75
CA LEU A 164 17.99 -14.04 15.56
C LEU A 164 17.26 -13.60 14.28
N GLN A 165 17.14 -12.29 14.04
CA GLN A 165 16.55 -11.73 12.84
C GLN A 165 17.25 -12.22 11.56
N GLN A 166 18.58 -12.15 11.53
CA GLN A 166 19.36 -12.59 10.37
C GLN A 166 19.31 -14.11 10.18
N GLN A 167 19.34 -14.90 11.26
CA GLN A 167 19.15 -16.35 11.18
C GLN A 167 17.77 -16.67 10.60
N GLY A 168 16.74 -16.01 11.10
CA GLY A 168 15.38 -16.18 10.61
C GLY A 168 15.28 -15.89 9.11
N TYR A 169 15.83 -14.77 8.65
CA TYR A 169 15.85 -14.42 7.23
C TYR A 169 16.58 -15.48 6.38
N ALA A 170 17.78 -15.91 6.83
CA ALA A 170 18.54 -16.94 6.12
C ALA A 170 17.77 -18.27 6.01
N LEU A 171 17.11 -18.71 7.09
CA LEU A 171 16.28 -19.92 7.09
C LEU A 171 15.09 -19.80 6.14
N VAL A 172 14.39 -18.67 6.16
CA VAL A 172 13.28 -18.43 5.22
C VAL A 172 13.79 -18.49 3.78
N ALA A 173 14.93 -17.85 3.49
CA ALA A 173 15.53 -17.87 2.15
C ALA A 173 15.96 -19.27 1.69
N MET A 174 16.32 -20.14 2.64
CA MET A 174 16.62 -21.57 2.42
C MET A 174 15.34 -22.44 2.31
N GLY A 175 14.14 -21.89 2.36
CA GLY A 175 12.86 -22.61 2.30
C GLY A 175 12.38 -23.16 3.64
N ARG A 176 13.08 -22.92 4.74
CA ARG A 176 12.69 -23.31 6.11
C ARG A 176 11.85 -22.19 6.75
N VAL A 177 10.67 -21.94 6.16
CA VAL A 177 9.87 -20.75 6.46
C VAL A 177 9.39 -20.72 7.91
N ASP A 178 8.82 -21.82 8.40
CA ASP A 178 8.28 -21.88 9.77
C ASP A 178 9.38 -21.68 10.83
N ASP A 179 10.53 -22.34 10.66
CA ASP A 179 11.69 -22.17 11.56
C ASP A 179 12.22 -20.74 11.55
N GLY A 180 12.29 -20.14 10.36
CA GLY A 180 12.78 -18.77 10.20
C GLY A 180 11.83 -17.74 10.79
N LEU A 181 10.54 -17.88 10.55
CA LEU A 181 9.52 -16.99 11.11
C LEU A 181 9.47 -17.03 12.64
N ALA A 182 9.68 -18.20 13.24
CA ALA A 182 9.75 -18.34 14.70
C ALA A 182 10.87 -17.48 15.31
N LEU A 183 12.07 -17.45 14.68
CA LEU A 183 13.20 -16.63 15.14
C LEU A 183 12.94 -15.13 14.89
N ILE A 184 12.29 -14.78 13.79
CA ILE A 184 11.90 -13.40 13.48
C ILE A 184 10.88 -12.90 14.50
N ASP A 185 9.87 -13.70 14.81
CA ASP A 185 8.86 -13.35 15.81
C ASP A 185 9.50 -13.15 17.19
N GLU A 186 10.43 -14.03 17.60
CA GLU A 186 11.18 -13.91 18.85
C GLU A 186 11.99 -12.59 18.91
N SER A 187 12.74 -12.28 17.86
CA SER A 187 13.51 -11.02 17.79
C SER A 187 12.60 -9.79 17.82
N THR A 188 11.42 -9.87 17.21
CA THR A 188 10.46 -8.77 17.15
C THR A 188 9.76 -8.56 18.49
N VAL A 189 9.56 -9.61 19.28
CA VAL A 189 9.07 -9.49 20.67
C VAL A 189 10.02 -8.65 21.52
N ALA A 190 11.36 -8.86 21.39
CA ALA A 190 12.36 -8.03 22.09
C ALA A 190 12.25 -6.54 21.70
N ALA A 191 11.93 -6.23 20.43
CA ALA A 191 11.71 -4.87 19.98
C ALA A 191 10.41 -4.26 20.58
N VAL A 192 9.33 -5.05 20.67
CA VAL A 192 8.03 -4.61 21.21
C VAL A 192 8.09 -4.40 22.74
N SER A 193 8.81 -5.27 23.46
CA SER A 193 8.94 -5.21 24.93
C SER A 193 9.73 -4.01 25.42
N GLY A 194 10.49 -3.32 24.55
CA GLY A 194 11.32 -2.17 24.90
C GLY A 194 12.67 -2.55 25.51
N GLU A 195 13.13 -3.77 25.27
CA GLU A 195 14.46 -4.25 25.71
C GLU A 195 15.61 -3.68 24.89
N LEU A 196 15.29 -3.14 23.69
CA LEU A 196 16.28 -2.71 22.70
C LEU A 196 16.34 -1.19 22.59
N ASP A 197 17.51 -0.69 22.18
CA ASP A 197 17.67 0.72 21.81
C ASP A 197 16.79 1.09 20.58
N PRO A 198 16.50 2.39 20.38
CA PRO A 198 15.61 2.84 19.31
C PRO A 198 16.09 2.46 17.91
N LEU A 199 17.39 2.52 17.65
CA LEU A 199 17.95 2.21 16.32
C LEU A 199 17.80 0.72 16.00
N THR A 200 18.12 -0.14 16.96
CA THR A 200 17.97 -1.60 16.83
C THR A 200 16.48 -1.97 16.70
N THR A 201 15.60 -1.37 17.52
CA THR A 201 14.16 -1.58 17.44
C THR A 201 13.61 -1.26 16.05
N GLY A 202 13.94 -0.09 15.50
CA GLY A 202 13.52 0.31 14.17
C GLY A 202 14.02 -0.63 13.07
N ARG A 203 15.28 -1.07 13.16
CA ARG A 203 15.85 -2.05 12.21
C ARG A 203 15.11 -3.39 12.23
N ILE A 204 14.77 -3.89 13.41
CA ILE A 204 14.00 -5.15 13.54
C ILE A 204 12.61 -5.01 12.93
N TYR A 205 11.87 -3.94 13.21
CA TYR A 205 10.58 -3.70 12.56
C TYR A 205 10.70 -3.69 11.03
N CYS A 206 11.63 -2.89 10.49
CA CYS A 206 11.82 -2.80 9.04
C CYS A 206 12.19 -4.15 8.41
N SER A 207 13.10 -4.90 9.03
CA SER A 207 13.51 -6.21 8.53
C SER A 207 12.39 -7.24 8.60
N THR A 208 11.60 -7.25 9.68
CA THR A 208 10.43 -8.12 9.83
C THR A 208 9.38 -7.85 8.75
N ILE A 209 9.05 -6.56 8.51
CA ILE A 209 8.10 -6.18 7.45
C ILE A 209 8.64 -6.57 6.07
N SER A 210 9.95 -6.39 5.83
CA SER A 210 10.59 -6.79 4.57
C SER A 210 10.47 -8.30 4.32
N VAL A 211 10.68 -9.14 5.33
CA VAL A 211 10.50 -10.60 5.21
C VAL A 211 9.05 -10.95 4.92
N CYS A 212 8.10 -10.35 5.65
CA CYS A 212 6.68 -10.57 5.40
C CYS A 212 6.28 -10.19 3.97
N ARG A 213 6.79 -9.07 3.45
CA ARG A 213 6.61 -8.63 2.06
C ARG A 213 7.20 -9.66 1.07
N ASP A 214 8.43 -10.12 1.30
CA ASP A 214 9.13 -11.06 0.42
C ASP A 214 8.45 -12.43 0.38
N LEU A 215 7.81 -12.82 1.48
CA LEU A 215 6.92 -13.99 1.59
C LEU A 215 5.51 -13.73 1.05
N ALA A 216 5.18 -12.47 0.70
CA ALA A 216 3.83 -12.02 0.43
C ALA A 216 2.83 -12.36 1.59
N ASP A 217 3.31 -12.38 2.83
CA ASP A 217 2.47 -12.48 4.03
C ASP A 217 1.95 -11.10 4.42
N TRP A 218 1.00 -10.63 3.64
CA TRP A 218 0.47 -9.27 3.76
C TRP A 218 -0.27 -9.03 5.08
N ARG A 219 -0.86 -10.07 5.69
CA ARG A 219 -1.49 -9.95 6.99
C ARG A 219 -0.47 -9.57 8.07
N ARG A 220 0.63 -10.32 8.18
CA ARG A 220 1.72 -9.99 9.10
C ARG A 220 2.39 -8.66 8.77
N ALA A 221 2.58 -8.35 7.48
CA ALA A 221 3.16 -7.08 7.05
C ALA A 221 2.35 -5.87 7.57
N VAL A 222 1.02 -5.94 7.50
CA VAL A 222 0.12 -4.91 8.04
C VAL A 222 0.25 -4.80 9.56
N GLU A 223 0.14 -5.92 10.27
CA GLU A 223 0.24 -5.96 11.74
C GLU A 223 1.53 -5.31 12.25
N TRP A 224 2.67 -5.65 11.63
CA TRP A 224 3.97 -5.11 12.00
C TRP A 224 4.17 -3.66 11.56
N THR A 225 3.62 -3.24 10.42
CA THR A 225 3.65 -1.83 9.98
C THR A 225 2.87 -0.94 10.95
N ASP A 226 1.70 -1.38 11.40
CA ASP A 226 0.90 -0.66 12.39
C ASP A 226 1.62 -0.59 13.75
N ALA A 227 2.30 -1.68 14.16
CA ALA A 227 3.09 -1.70 15.38
C ALA A 227 4.29 -0.74 15.30
N ALA A 228 5.01 -0.73 14.18
CA ALA A 228 6.13 0.18 13.91
C ALA A 228 5.66 1.64 13.92
N GLU A 229 4.51 1.95 13.32
CA GLU A 229 3.96 3.32 13.32
C GLU A 229 3.59 3.79 14.74
N ARG A 230 2.95 2.93 15.53
CA ARG A 230 2.66 3.24 16.94
C ARG A 230 3.95 3.47 17.74
N TRP A 231 4.99 2.68 17.49
CA TRP A 231 6.28 2.85 18.11
C TRP A 231 6.95 4.17 17.71
N CYS A 232 7.03 4.50 16.40
CA CYS A 232 7.59 5.76 15.91
C CYS A 232 6.91 6.97 16.56
N ARG A 233 5.58 6.97 16.65
CA ARG A 233 4.83 8.05 17.32
C ARG A 233 5.19 8.20 18.80
N ARG A 234 5.36 7.09 19.53
CA ARG A 234 5.76 7.13 20.95
C ARG A 234 7.18 7.64 21.17
N GLN A 235 8.07 7.33 20.23
CA GLN A 235 9.49 7.74 20.32
C GLN A 235 9.76 9.14 19.75
N GLY A 236 8.74 9.86 19.29
CA GLY A 236 8.92 11.17 18.67
C GLY A 236 9.73 11.12 17.34
N VAL A 237 9.82 9.94 16.75
CA VAL A 237 10.50 9.73 15.46
C VAL A 237 9.47 9.99 14.37
N SER A 238 9.72 10.97 13.51
CA SER A 238 8.79 11.37 12.42
C SER A 238 8.69 10.34 11.27
N GLY A 239 9.34 9.24 11.42
CA GLY A 239 9.45 8.08 10.54
C GLY A 239 10.87 7.58 10.64
N PHE A 240 11.05 6.28 10.77
CA PHE A 240 12.36 5.66 10.58
C PHE A 240 12.74 5.95 9.12
N PRO A 241 13.86 6.62 8.81
CA PRO A 241 13.95 7.49 7.63
C PRO A 241 13.48 6.82 6.35
N GLY A 242 12.30 7.20 5.92
CA GLY A 242 11.68 6.82 4.66
C GLY A 242 11.33 5.35 4.46
N ILE A 243 12.04 4.39 5.09
CA ILE A 243 11.88 2.95 4.85
C ILE A 243 10.49 2.45 5.25
N CYS A 244 9.98 2.86 6.41
CA CYS A 244 8.61 2.52 6.83
C CYS A 244 7.54 3.07 5.88
N ARG A 245 7.82 4.20 5.23
CA ARG A 245 6.92 4.77 4.22
C ARG A 245 6.87 3.92 2.95
N VAL A 246 8.02 3.35 2.53
CA VAL A 246 8.06 2.41 1.39
C VAL A 246 7.14 1.23 1.66
N HIS A 247 7.30 0.59 2.82
CA HIS A 247 6.46 -0.56 3.18
C HIS A 247 4.96 -0.19 3.29
N ARG A 248 4.67 0.99 3.84
CA ARG A 248 3.30 1.50 3.89
C ARG A 248 2.73 1.74 2.50
N ALA A 249 3.52 2.31 1.59
CA ALA A 249 3.12 2.53 0.22
C ALA A 249 2.81 1.20 -0.50
N GLU A 250 3.61 0.15 -0.28
CA GLU A 250 3.38 -1.18 -0.82
C GLU A 250 2.05 -1.79 -0.31
N ILE A 251 1.75 -1.64 0.99
CA ILE A 251 0.48 -2.10 1.57
C ILE A 251 -0.71 -1.31 1.02
N MET A 252 -0.59 0.02 0.92
CA MET A 252 -1.62 0.86 0.33
C MET A 252 -1.87 0.52 -1.15
N HIS A 253 -0.79 0.22 -1.89
CA HIS A 253 -0.87 -0.23 -3.27
C HIS A 253 -1.64 -1.54 -3.39
N LEU A 254 -1.32 -2.56 -2.57
CA LEU A 254 -2.02 -3.83 -2.53
C LEU A 254 -3.53 -3.64 -2.25
N ARG A 255 -3.87 -2.77 -1.30
CA ARG A 255 -5.25 -2.47 -0.90
C ARG A 255 -6.01 -1.56 -1.88
N GLY A 256 -5.37 -1.10 -2.95
CA GLY A 256 -6.00 -0.26 -3.97
C GLY A 256 -6.05 1.23 -3.65
N SER A 257 -5.43 1.68 -2.56
CA SER A 257 -5.33 3.13 -2.20
C SER A 257 -4.17 3.78 -2.96
N TRP A 258 -4.18 3.72 -4.29
CA TRP A 258 -3.04 4.04 -5.14
C TRP A 258 -2.56 5.49 -5.08
N ALA A 259 -3.50 6.44 -4.95
CA ALA A 259 -3.14 7.85 -4.79
C ALA A 259 -2.39 8.12 -3.48
N ASP A 260 -2.76 7.42 -2.39
CA ASP A 260 -2.07 7.50 -1.11
C ASP A 260 -0.72 6.79 -1.17
N ALA A 261 -0.67 5.63 -1.82
CA ALA A 261 0.56 4.87 -2.04
C ALA A 261 1.62 5.71 -2.78
N GLU A 262 1.23 6.38 -3.86
CA GLU A 262 2.14 7.24 -4.62
C GLU A 262 2.62 8.44 -3.79
N ARG A 263 1.73 9.06 -2.98
CA ARG A 263 2.12 10.15 -2.09
C ARG A 263 3.12 9.71 -1.02
N GLU A 264 2.88 8.56 -0.38
CA GLU A 264 3.80 8.01 0.61
C GLU A 264 5.15 7.62 -0.01
N ALA A 265 5.15 7.00 -1.19
CA ALA A 265 6.37 6.65 -1.90
C ALA A 265 7.18 7.89 -2.31
N LYS A 266 6.55 8.98 -2.77
CA LYS A 266 7.22 10.25 -3.07
C LYS A 266 7.88 10.86 -1.84
N ARG A 267 7.18 10.89 -0.70
CA ARG A 267 7.76 11.35 0.56
C ARG A 267 8.94 10.47 0.99
N ALA A 268 8.82 9.15 0.81
CA ALA A 268 9.94 8.24 1.07
C ALA A 268 11.16 8.59 0.20
N CYS A 269 10.98 8.87 -1.09
CA CYS A 269 12.07 9.30 -1.97
C CYS A 269 12.78 10.55 -1.45
N GLU A 270 12.02 11.57 -1.01
CA GLU A 270 12.57 12.81 -0.48
C GLU A 270 13.39 12.56 0.79
N GLU A 271 12.86 11.80 1.74
CA GLU A 271 13.51 11.47 2.99
C GLU A 271 14.76 10.60 2.77
N LEU A 272 14.63 9.53 1.96
CA LEU A 272 15.72 8.55 1.74
C LEU A 272 16.85 9.06 0.88
N SER A 273 16.66 10.13 0.12
CA SER A 273 17.70 10.70 -0.77
C SER A 273 19.02 11.02 -0.07
N ARG A 274 18.98 11.26 1.25
CA ARG A 274 20.16 11.59 2.08
C ARG A 274 20.70 10.40 2.87
N TYR A 275 19.84 9.42 3.21
CA TYR A 275 20.17 8.34 4.15
C TYR A 275 20.49 7.02 3.45
N ASP A 276 19.53 6.54 2.67
CA ASP A 276 19.56 5.23 2.07
C ASP A 276 19.01 5.30 0.65
N VAL A 277 19.89 5.56 -0.27
CA VAL A 277 19.59 5.74 -1.68
C VAL A 277 19.02 4.46 -2.29
N LEU A 278 19.42 3.29 -1.79
CA LEU A 278 18.95 1.99 -2.26
C LEU A 278 17.43 1.82 -1.99
N TYR A 279 16.97 2.15 -0.78
CA TYR A 279 15.53 2.16 -0.46
C TYR A 279 14.77 3.28 -1.19
N GLY A 280 15.44 4.37 -1.56
CA GLY A 280 14.90 5.35 -2.51
C GLY A 280 14.55 4.72 -3.86
N GLY A 281 15.34 3.76 -4.32
CA GLY A 281 15.07 2.96 -5.51
C GLY A 281 13.81 2.10 -5.37
N GLU A 282 13.57 1.47 -4.22
CA GLU A 282 12.31 0.72 -3.94
C GLU A 282 11.09 1.66 -3.97
N ALA A 283 11.21 2.86 -3.40
CA ALA A 283 10.14 3.86 -3.45
C ALA A 283 9.81 4.30 -4.89
N GLN A 284 10.83 4.53 -5.73
CA GLN A 284 10.63 4.84 -7.15
C GLN A 284 10.01 3.66 -7.91
N TYR A 285 10.39 2.44 -7.57
CA TYR A 285 9.78 1.25 -8.15
C TYR A 285 8.28 1.17 -7.82
N ALA A 286 7.90 1.39 -6.57
CA ALA A 286 6.48 1.41 -6.14
C ALA A 286 5.66 2.49 -6.88
N ILE A 287 6.24 3.69 -7.12
CA ILE A 287 5.62 4.73 -7.95
C ILE A 287 5.38 4.21 -9.38
N GLY A 288 6.38 3.53 -9.95
CA GLY A 288 6.28 2.94 -11.28
C GLY A 288 5.15 1.92 -11.41
N GLU A 289 4.99 1.04 -10.41
CA GLU A 289 3.91 0.03 -10.39
C GLU A 289 2.52 0.69 -10.31
N VAL A 290 2.33 1.69 -9.45
CA VAL A 290 1.07 2.43 -9.36
C VAL A 290 0.72 3.07 -10.70
N ARG A 291 1.67 3.78 -11.32
CA ARG A 291 1.45 4.48 -12.59
C ARG A 291 1.16 3.53 -13.74
N LEU A 292 1.85 2.38 -13.79
CA LEU A 292 1.60 1.34 -14.77
C LEU A 292 0.15 0.85 -14.71
N ARG A 293 -0.38 0.56 -13.52
CA ARG A 293 -1.77 0.13 -13.32
C ARG A 293 -2.79 1.22 -13.65
N LEU A 294 -2.45 2.48 -13.41
CA LEU A 294 -3.28 3.63 -13.81
C LEU A 294 -3.26 3.90 -15.33
N GLY A 295 -2.31 3.30 -16.08
CA GLY A 295 -2.11 3.54 -17.51
C GLY A 295 -1.24 4.75 -17.84
N ASP A 296 -0.61 5.38 -16.86
CA ASP A 296 0.43 6.40 -17.06
C ASP A 296 1.76 5.75 -17.43
N LEU A 297 1.86 5.30 -18.69
CA LEU A 297 3.02 4.55 -19.17
C LEU A 297 4.30 5.39 -19.21
N ASP A 298 4.20 6.70 -19.47
CA ASP A 298 5.36 7.59 -19.49
C ASP A 298 5.86 7.87 -18.07
N GLY A 299 4.96 8.12 -17.14
CA GLY A 299 5.30 8.26 -15.74
C GLY A 299 5.87 6.98 -15.12
N ALA A 300 5.35 5.81 -15.50
CA ALA A 300 5.89 4.52 -15.08
C ALA A 300 7.31 4.29 -15.61
N ARG A 301 7.55 4.60 -16.90
CA ARG A 301 8.89 4.49 -17.52
C ARG A 301 9.91 5.34 -16.79
N GLU A 302 9.56 6.59 -16.46
CA GLU A 302 10.45 7.49 -15.75
C GLU A 302 10.76 7.00 -14.34
N ALA A 303 9.74 6.55 -13.61
CA ALA A 303 9.92 6.02 -12.26
C ALA A 303 10.80 4.75 -12.24
N PHE A 304 10.59 3.80 -13.17
CA PHE A 304 11.45 2.62 -13.29
C PHE A 304 12.88 2.96 -13.73
N ARG A 305 13.07 4.00 -14.55
CA ARG A 305 14.39 4.51 -14.89
C ARG A 305 15.11 5.07 -13.68
N GLN A 306 14.42 5.85 -12.84
CA GLN A 306 14.95 6.40 -11.59
C GLN A 306 15.27 5.29 -10.59
N ALA A 307 14.40 4.28 -10.45
CA ALA A 307 14.68 3.12 -9.62
C ALA A 307 15.99 2.43 -10.04
N HIS A 308 16.19 2.22 -11.33
CA HIS A 308 17.42 1.63 -11.87
C HIS A 308 18.68 2.48 -11.60
N GLN A 309 18.58 3.80 -11.73
CA GLN A 309 19.68 4.71 -11.38
C GLN A 309 20.09 4.63 -9.91
N LEU A 310 19.13 4.30 -9.04
CA LEU A 310 19.35 4.07 -7.62
C LEU A 310 19.67 2.60 -7.29
N SER A 311 20.20 1.86 -8.27
CA SER A 311 20.64 0.45 -8.14
C SER A 311 19.51 -0.55 -7.82
N ARG A 312 18.22 -0.16 -8.01
CA ARG A 312 17.08 -1.06 -7.93
C ARG A 312 16.77 -1.63 -9.32
N GLU A 313 16.97 -2.94 -9.51
CA GLU A 313 16.58 -3.58 -10.77
C GLU A 313 15.07 -3.45 -10.99
N PRO A 314 14.62 -2.77 -12.07
CA PRO A 314 13.20 -2.42 -12.25
C PRO A 314 12.33 -3.56 -12.79
N GLU A 315 12.75 -4.82 -12.65
CA GLU A 315 11.95 -5.98 -13.02
C GLU A 315 11.07 -6.46 -11.83
N PRO A 316 9.86 -6.96 -12.10
CA PRO A 316 9.23 -7.20 -13.41
C PRO A 316 8.55 -5.96 -14.03
N GLY A 317 8.49 -4.81 -13.35
CA GLY A 317 7.75 -3.63 -13.78
C GLY A 317 8.11 -3.14 -15.17
N ARG A 318 9.42 -3.13 -15.53
CA ARG A 318 9.89 -2.74 -16.87
C ARG A 318 9.41 -3.71 -17.94
N SER A 319 9.39 -5.01 -17.69
CA SER A 319 8.89 -6.00 -18.63
C SER A 319 7.38 -5.89 -18.82
N LEU A 320 6.62 -5.67 -17.74
CA LEU A 320 5.17 -5.41 -17.81
C LEU A 320 4.86 -4.09 -18.53
N LEU A 321 5.66 -3.05 -18.36
CA LEU A 321 5.53 -1.80 -19.09
C LEU A 321 5.70 -2.01 -20.61
N ARG A 322 6.67 -2.81 -21.03
CA ARG A 322 6.84 -3.20 -22.46
C ARG A 322 5.63 -3.96 -22.98
N LEU A 323 5.11 -4.90 -22.18
CA LEU A 323 3.90 -5.64 -22.53
C LEU A 323 2.71 -4.67 -22.72
N ALA A 324 2.51 -3.74 -21.80
CA ALA A 324 1.47 -2.73 -21.90
C ALA A 324 1.61 -1.79 -23.11
N GLN A 325 2.83 -1.61 -23.61
CA GLN A 325 3.15 -0.86 -24.84
C GLN A 325 3.00 -1.69 -26.13
N GLY A 326 2.64 -2.97 -26.01
CA GLY A 326 2.52 -3.89 -27.15
C GLY A 326 3.85 -4.52 -27.60
N ASP A 327 4.97 -4.23 -26.92
CA ASP A 327 6.29 -4.88 -27.21
C ASP A 327 6.38 -6.23 -26.48
N VAL A 328 5.59 -7.21 -26.94
CA VAL A 328 5.54 -8.55 -26.36
C VAL A 328 6.89 -9.26 -26.42
N GLN A 329 7.61 -9.13 -27.53
CA GLN A 329 8.91 -9.79 -27.72
C GLN A 329 9.98 -9.19 -26.81
N GLY A 330 10.04 -7.86 -26.71
CA GLY A 330 10.96 -7.17 -25.80
C GLY A 330 10.66 -7.48 -24.33
N ALA A 331 9.38 -7.60 -23.96
CA ALA A 331 8.96 -8.02 -22.63
C ALA A 331 9.44 -9.45 -22.31
N ASN A 332 9.25 -10.40 -23.24
CA ASN A 332 9.65 -11.81 -23.06
C ASN A 332 11.16 -11.97 -22.91
N ILE A 333 11.95 -11.27 -23.74
CA ILE A 333 13.42 -11.28 -23.62
C ILE A 333 13.86 -10.69 -22.26
N SER A 334 13.25 -9.59 -21.85
CA SER A 334 13.62 -8.89 -20.60
C SER A 334 13.35 -9.76 -19.37
N ILE A 335 12.15 -10.34 -19.27
CA ILE A 335 11.77 -11.15 -18.11
C ILE A 335 12.56 -12.46 -18.03
N LYS A 336 12.84 -13.12 -19.17
CA LYS A 336 13.69 -14.32 -19.21
C LYS A 336 15.11 -14.02 -18.73
N ARG A 337 15.67 -12.86 -19.12
CA ARG A 337 16.99 -12.42 -18.64
C ARG A 337 16.96 -12.16 -17.13
N ALA A 338 15.91 -11.54 -16.63
CA ALA A 338 15.77 -11.28 -15.18
C ALA A 338 15.69 -12.58 -14.37
N LEU A 339 14.93 -13.57 -14.86
CA LEU A 339 14.82 -14.89 -14.21
C LEU A 339 16.16 -15.63 -14.21
N ALA A 340 16.89 -15.64 -15.32
CA ALA A 340 18.22 -16.25 -15.39
C ALA A 340 19.23 -15.63 -14.41
N GLY A 341 19.07 -14.35 -14.06
CA GLY A 341 19.90 -13.66 -13.08
C GLY A 341 19.61 -14.00 -11.61
N VAL A 342 18.50 -14.69 -11.34
CA VAL A 342 18.04 -15.01 -9.97
C VAL A 342 17.78 -16.50 -9.74
N GLU A 343 18.38 -17.35 -10.56
CA GLU A 343 18.28 -18.80 -10.39
C GLU A 343 18.61 -19.20 -8.94
N ALA A 344 17.81 -20.10 -8.39
CA ALA A 344 17.88 -20.60 -7.01
C ALA A 344 17.57 -19.57 -5.90
N ARG A 345 17.00 -18.38 -6.21
CA ARG A 345 16.59 -17.37 -5.22
C ARG A 345 15.06 -17.30 -5.15
N ALA A 346 14.43 -18.12 -4.31
CA ALA A 346 12.97 -18.26 -4.24
C ALA A 346 12.21 -16.93 -4.07
N PHE A 347 12.70 -15.99 -3.24
CA PHE A 347 12.10 -14.67 -3.09
C PHE A 347 12.08 -13.86 -4.38
N SER A 348 13.21 -13.84 -5.10
CA SER A 348 13.33 -13.11 -6.36
C SER A 348 12.49 -13.76 -7.45
N GLN A 349 12.45 -15.09 -7.50
CA GLN A 349 11.61 -15.85 -8.43
C GLN A 349 10.12 -15.61 -8.16
N ALA A 350 9.68 -15.64 -6.90
CA ALA A 350 8.29 -15.38 -6.52
C ALA A 350 7.77 -14.02 -7.05
N ARG A 351 8.64 -13.01 -7.15
CA ARG A 351 8.29 -11.69 -7.70
C ARG A 351 8.26 -11.66 -9.24
N LEU A 352 9.09 -12.44 -9.91
CA LEU A 352 9.25 -12.40 -11.38
C LEU A 352 8.30 -13.36 -12.10
N LEU A 353 8.07 -14.54 -11.54
CA LEU A 353 7.32 -15.62 -12.18
C LEU A 353 5.88 -15.22 -12.57
N PRO A 354 5.11 -14.46 -11.74
CA PRO A 354 3.77 -14.03 -12.14
C PRO A 354 3.76 -13.24 -13.44
N ALA A 355 4.70 -12.29 -13.59
CA ALA A 355 4.87 -11.52 -14.80
C ALA A 355 5.39 -12.37 -15.98
N ALA A 356 6.25 -13.35 -15.71
CA ALA A 356 6.73 -14.27 -16.74
C ALA A 356 5.60 -15.15 -17.30
N VAL A 357 4.66 -15.59 -16.46
CA VAL A 357 3.46 -16.31 -16.90
C VAL A 357 2.60 -15.40 -17.79
N GLU A 358 2.31 -14.17 -17.37
CA GLU A 358 1.51 -13.22 -18.13
C GLU A 358 2.14 -12.89 -19.50
N ILE A 359 3.42 -12.57 -19.50
CA ILE A 359 4.17 -12.24 -20.72
C ILE A 359 4.30 -13.47 -21.63
N GLY A 360 4.55 -14.66 -21.06
CA GLY A 360 4.65 -15.91 -21.80
C GLY A 360 3.34 -16.29 -22.50
N LEU A 361 2.19 -16.12 -21.81
CA LEU A 361 0.87 -16.31 -22.41
C LEU A 361 0.64 -15.33 -23.58
N ALA A 362 0.98 -14.05 -23.39
CA ALA A 362 0.87 -13.07 -24.45
C ALA A 362 1.80 -13.36 -25.65
N ALA A 363 2.95 -14.00 -25.42
CA ALA A 363 3.90 -14.42 -26.43
C ALA A 363 3.54 -15.76 -27.09
N GLY A 364 2.57 -16.50 -26.57
CA GLY A 364 2.21 -17.86 -27.01
C GLY A 364 3.24 -18.94 -26.63
N ASP A 365 4.12 -18.68 -25.67
CA ASP A 365 5.18 -19.58 -25.20
C ASP A 365 4.69 -20.48 -24.06
N LEU A 366 3.76 -21.39 -24.37
CA LEU A 366 3.08 -22.23 -23.37
C LEU A 366 4.05 -23.18 -22.66
N ASP A 367 5.13 -23.63 -23.28
CA ASP A 367 6.13 -24.50 -22.65
C ASP A 367 6.86 -23.77 -21.51
N SER A 368 7.34 -22.55 -21.74
CA SER A 368 7.93 -21.72 -20.68
C SER A 368 6.90 -21.38 -19.58
N VAL A 369 5.65 -21.10 -19.96
CA VAL A 369 4.57 -20.83 -18.98
C VAL A 369 4.32 -22.04 -18.08
N ALA A 370 4.26 -23.24 -18.63
CA ALA A 370 4.08 -24.48 -17.86
C ALA A 370 5.19 -24.69 -16.81
N GLN A 371 6.44 -24.42 -17.21
CA GLN A 371 7.59 -24.46 -16.30
C GLN A 371 7.45 -23.40 -15.18
N HIS A 372 7.17 -22.14 -15.52
CA HIS A 372 7.02 -21.06 -14.54
C HIS A 372 5.88 -21.31 -13.56
N VAL A 373 4.76 -21.89 -14.02
CA VAL A 373 3.65 -22.28 -13.16
C VAL A 373 4.06 -23.36 -12.18
N ALA A 374 4.81 -24.39 -12.63
CA ALA A 374 5.30 -25.43 -11.74
C ALA A 374 6.27 -24.90 -10.68
N GLU A 375 7.14 -23.96 -11.04
CA GLU A 375 8.03 -23.28 -10.10
C GLU A 375 7.24 -22.44 -9.07
N LEU A 376 6.18 -21.70 -9.50
CA LEU A 376 5.29 -20.97 -8.59
C LEU A 376 4.56 -21.89 -7.61
N GLU A 377 4.08 -23.04 -8.07
CA GLU A 377 3.43 -24.02 -7.19
C GLU A 377 4.40 -24.60 -6.15
N GLN A 378 5.64 -24.84 -6.54
CA GLN A 378 6.69 -25.27 -5.60
C GLN A 378 6.97 -24.21 -4.54
N ILE A 379 7.09 -22.94 -4.95
CA ILE A 379 7.29 -21.80 -4.03
C ILE A 379 6.07 -21.64 -3.12
N ALA A 380 4.85 -21.74 -3.64
CA ALA A 380 3.62 -21.68 -2.85
C ALA A 380 3.57 -22.80 -1.79
N GLY A 381 3.99 -24.01 -2.13
CA GLY A 381 4.11 -25.12 -1.20
C GLY A 381 5.15 -24.90 -0.09
N SER A 382 6.20 -24.12 -0.37
CA SER A 382 7.25 -23.78 0.60
C SER A 382 6.86 -22.58 1.47
N PHE A 383 6.31 -21.50 0.88
CA PHE A 383 5.97 -20.28 1.60
C PHE A 383 4.67 -20.39 2.39
N ARG A 384 3.69 -21.12 1.87
CA ARG A 384 2.36 -21.36 2.48
C ARG A 384 1.59 -20.10 2.84
N THR A 385 1.87 -18.99 2.15
CA THR A 385 1.14 -17.74 2.34
C THR A 385 -0.05 -17.66 1.38
N THR A 386 -1.15 -17.06 1.84
CA THR A 386 -2.40 -16.94 1.06
C THR A 386 -2.16 -16.27 -0.29
N ALA A 387 -1.35 -15.20 -0.35
CA ALA A 387 -1.12 -14.46 -1.60
C ALA A 387 -0.27 -15.24 -2.63
N VAL A 388 0.77 -15.97 -2.19
CA VAL A 388 1.57 -16.79 -3.12
C VAL A 388 0.75 -17.99 -3.62
N THR A 389 -0.07 -18.58 -2.76
CA THR A 389 -1.01 -19.64 -3.18
C THR A 389 -2.02 -19.08 -4.19
N ALA A 390 -2.61 -17.91 -3.93
CA ALA A 390 -3.52 -17.24 -4.86
C ALA A 390 -2.87 -16.98 -6.23
N THR A 391 -1.61 -16.54 -6.22
CA THR A 391 -0.83 -16.32 -7.44
C THR A 391 -0.62 -17.62 -8.22
N ALA A 392 -0.26 -18.72 -7.54
CA ALA A 392 -0.06 -20.02 -8.19
C ALA A 392 -1.37 -20.58 -8.75
N GLU A 393 -2.47 -20.49 -8.00
CA GLU A 393 -3.81 -20.91 -8.47
C GLU A 393 -4.27 -20.10 -9.68
N TYR A 394 -4.05 -18.79 -9.67
CA TYR A 394 -4.34 -17.91 -10.80
C TYR A 394 -3.53 -18.28 -12.04
N ALA A 395 -2.21 -18.45 -11.89
CA ALA A 395 -1.31 -18.82 -12.95
C ALA A 395 -1.65 -20.21 -13.55
N ARG A 396 -1.97 -21.19 -12.69
CA ARG A 396 -2.42 -22.52 -13.11
C ARG A 396 -3.74 -22.44 -13.88
N GLY A 397 -4.69 -21.65 -13.38
CA GLY A 397 -5.98 -21.43 -14.03
C GLY A 397 -5.84 -20.85 -15.45
N LEU A 398 -4.96 -19.84 -15.62
CA LEU A 398 -4.65 -19.26 -16.93
C LEU A 398 -4.02 -20.28 -17.90
N LEU A 399 -3.08 -21.09 -17.42
CA LEU A 399 -2.44 -22.12 -18.25
C LEU A 399 -3.46 -23.18 -18.70
N LEU A 400 -4.32 -23.64 -17.78
CA LEU A 400 -5.37 -24.61 -18.10
C LEU A 400 -6.37 -24.05 -19.11
N LEU A 401 -6.75 -22.77 -18.96
CA LEU A 401 -7.61 -22.09 -19.91
C LEU A 401 -6.96 -22.01 -21.30
N ALA A 402 -5.66 -21.70 -21.37
CA ALA A 402 -4.92 -21.65 -22.62
C ALA A 402 -4.83 -23.04 -23.31
N HIS A 403 -4.84 -24.13 -22.55
CA HIS A 403 -4.91 -25.51 -23.07
C HIS A 403 -6.33 -25.98 -23.40
N GLY A 404 -7.37 -25.22 -23.05
CA GLY A 404 -8.78 -25.60 -23.26
C GLY A 404 -9.38 -26.49 -22.18
N ASP A 405 -8.68 -26.71 -21.06
CA ASP A 405 -9.15 -27.49 -19.90
C ASP A 405 -10.08 -26.64 -19.02
N THR A 406 -11.23 -26.22 -19.56
CA THR A 406 -12.12 -25.21 -18.95
C THR A 406 -12.62 -25.60 -17.57
N ALA A 407 -13.00 -26.86 -17.35
CA ALA A 407 -13.52 -27.34 -16.05
C ALA A 407 -12.48 -27.22 -14.93
N LEU A 408 -11.22 -27.58 -15.21
CA LEU A 408 -10.13 -27.44 -14.25
C LEU A 408 -9.73 -25.96 -14.06
N ALA A 409 -9.73 -25.16 -15.14
CA ALA A 409 -9.47 -23.73 -15.07
C ALA A 409 -10.49 -23.02 -14.16
N LEU A 410 -11.79 -23.31 -14.30
CA LEU A 410 -12.86 -22.77 -13.45
C LEU A 410 -12.60 -23.04 -11.96
N ALA A 411 -12.21 -24.28 -11.60
CA ALA A 411 -11.93 -24.63 -10.21
C ALA A 411 -10.77 -23.83 -9.64
N ARG A 412 -9.65 -23.70 -10.37
CA ARG A 412 -8.46 -22.98 -9.95
C ARG A 412 -8.69 -21.47 -9.87
N LEU A 413 -9.40 -20.89 -10.84
CA LEU A 413 -9.67 -19.45 -10.88
C LEU A 413 -10.67 -19.02 -9.79
N ARG A 414 -11.68 -19.84 -9.46
CA ARG A 414 -12.55 -19.59 -8.29
C ARG A 414 -11.75 -19.55 -7.01
N HIS A 415 -10.91 -20.53 -6.79
CA HIS A 415 -10.05 -20.57 -5.61
C HIS A 415 -9.10 -19.36 -5.55
N ALA A 416 -8.52 -18.94 -6.69
CA ALA A 416 -7.72 -17.73 -6.75
C ALA A 416 -8.51 -16.46 -6.37
N VAL A 417 -9.77 -16.33 -6.81
CA VAL A 417 -10.65 -15.21 -6.43
C VAL A 417 -10.90 -15.19 -4.93
N GLU A 418 -11.20 -16.35 -4.33
CA GLU A 418 -11.42 -16.49 -2.87
C GLU A 418 -10.18 -16.06 -2.08
N LEU A 419 -9.01 -16.59 -2.45
CA LEU A 419 -7.76 -16.29 -1.77
C LEU A 419 -7.36 -14.81 -1.91
N TRP A 420 -7.48 -14.21 -3.10
CA TRP A 420 -7.20 -12.79 -3.29
C TRP A 420 -8.18 -11.88 -2.53
N HIS A 421 -9.42 -12.30 -2.39
CA HIS A 421 -10.39 -11.61 -1.54
C HIS A 421 -10.00 -11.67 -0.07
N GLU A 422 -9.56 -12.84 0.42
CA GLU A 422 -9.04 -13.03 1.79
C GLU A 422 -7.81 -12.12 2.06
N VAL A 423 -6.89 -12.01 1.09
CA VAL A 423 -5.73 -11.11 1.19
C VAL A 423 -6.15 -9.63 1.25
N GLY A 424 -7.32 -9.29 0.74
CA GLY A 424 -7.78 -7.90 0.63
C GLY A 424 -7.11 -7.15 -0.52
N ALA A 425 -6.82 -7.82 -1.64
CA ALA A 425 -6.18 -7.30 -2.85
C ALA A 425 -7.20 -7.08 -3.98
N PRO A 426 -7.91 -5.95 -4.03
CA PRO A 426 -9.04 -5.74 -4.94
C PRO A 426 -8.64 -5.76 -6.43
N TYR A 427 -7.42 -5.33 -6.76
CA TYR A 427 -6.93 -5.37 -8.14
C TYR A 427 -6.67 -6.81 -8.61
N GLU A 428 -5.99 -7.61 -7.80
CA GLU A 428 -5.69 -9.01 -8.12
C GLU A 428 -6.99 -9.85 -8.14
N THR A 429 -7.92 -9.55 -7.23
CA THR A 429 -9.26 -10.16 -7.24
C THR A 429 -10.00 -9.86 -8.56
N ALA A 430 -9.95 -8.61 -9.05
CA ALA A 430 -10.58 -8.23 -10.31
C ALA A 430 -9.91 -8.91 -11.52
N ARG A 431 -8.58 -9.06 -11.51
CA ARG A 431 -7.86 -9.83 -12.54
C ARG A 431 -8.30 -11.31 -12.56
N ALA A 432 -8.38 -11.92 -11.37
CA ALA A 432 -8.80 -13.32 -11.25
C ALA A 432 -10.25 -13.51 -11.70
N ARG A 433 -11.16 -12.57 -11.37
CA ARG A 433 -12.54 -12.57 -11.88
C ARG A 433 -12.61 -12.40 -13.41
N THR A 434 -11.75 -11.58 -14.00
CA THR A 434 -11.69 -11.45 -15.46
C THR A 434 -11.34 -12.79 -16.10
N ALA A 435 -10.31 -13.47 -15.62
CA ALA A 435 -9.92 -14.79 -16.13
C ALA A 435 -11.02 -15.85 -15.85
N LEU A 436 -11.70 -15.78 -14.71
CA LEU A 436 -12.83 -16.65 -14.39
C LEU A 436 -14.00 -16.45 -15.36
N GLY A 437 -14.29 -15.19 -15.72
CA GLY A 437 -15.29 -14.88 -16.76
C GLY A 437 -14.90 -15.41 -18.13
N GLU A 438 -13.61 -15.31 -18.52
CA GLU A 438 -13.10 -15.91 -19.75
C GLU A 438 -13.26 -17.45 -19.75
N ALA A 439 -13.01 -18.10 -18.58
CA ALA A 439 -13.20 -19.53 -18.41
C ALA A 439 -14.69 -19.94 -18.48
N PHE A 440 -15.60 -19.20 -17.87
CA PHE A 440 -17.05 -19.45 -18.00
C PHE A 440 -17.52 -19.31 -19.45
N ARG A 441 -17.05 -18.30 -20.17
CA ARG A 441 -17.35 -18.11 -21.58
C ARG A 441 -16.86 -19.28 -22.44
N ALA A 442 -15.65 -19.76 -22.15
CA ALA A 442 -15.08 -20.93 -22.83
C ALA A 442 -15.84 -22.23 -22.52
N ASP A 443 -16.46 -22.33 -21.34
CA ASP A 443 -17.33 -23.44 -20.92
C ASP A 443 -18.77 -23.33 -21.47
N GLY A 444 -19.12 -22.18 -22.10
CA GLY A 444 -20.44 -21.91 -22.68
C GLY A 444 -21.45 -21.27 -21.72
N ASP A 445 -21.04 -20.90 -20.51
CA ASP A 445 -21.87 -20.20 -19.51
C ASP A 445 -21.65 -18.68 -19.65
N GLU A 446 -22.33 -18.09 -20.65
CA GLU A 446 -22.20 -16.65 -20.93
C GLU A 446 -22.79 -15.78 -19.81
N ASP A 447 -23.87 -16.23 -19.14
CA ASP A 447 -24.47 -15.47 -18.04
C ASP A 447 -23.53 -15.33 -16.86
N ALA A 448 -22.88 -16.41 -16.45
CA ALA A 448 -21.84 -16.39 -15.41
C ALA A 448 -20.62 -15.56 -15.85
N ALA A 449 -20.22 -15.64 -17.11
CA ALA A 449 -19.12 -14.84 -17.65
C ALA A 449 -19.40 -13.34 -17.54
N LEU A 450 -20.58 -12.90 -17.94
CA LEU A 450 -20.99 -11.49 -17.86
C LEU A 450 -20.98 -10.96 -16.43
N LEU A 451 -21.47 -11.74 -15.46
CA LEU A 451 -21.47 -11.36 -14.04
C LEU A 451 -20.04 -11.13 -13.52
N GLU A 452 -19.11 -12.02 -13.86
CA GLU A 452 -17.71 -11.86 -13.45
C GLU A 452 -17.04 -10.66 -14.14
N PHE A 453 -17.30 -10.42 -15.42
CA PHE A 453 -16.77 -9.26 -16.13
C PHE A 453 -17.32 -7.94 -15.58
N GLU A 454 -18.61 -7.84 -15.29
CA GLU A 454 -19.21 -6.64 -14.69
C GLU A 454 -18.60 -6.35 -13.32
N SER A 455 -18.46 -7.38 -12.48
CA SER A 455 -17.83 -7.26 -11.18
C SER A 455 -16.37 -6.79 -11.29
N ALA A 456 -15.60 -7.38 -12.20
CA ALA A 456 -14.21 -7.02 -12.44
C ALA A 456 -14.07 -5.58 -12.96
N LYS A 457 -14.88 -5.21 -13.97
CA LYS A 457 -14.91 -3.85 -14.54
C LYS A 457 -15.18 -2.80 -13.47
N GLY A 458 -16.25 -3.01 -12.67
CA GLY A 458 -16.59 -2.09 -11.58
C GLY A 458 -15.47 -1.95 -10.55
N ALA A 459 -14.72 -3.02 -10.25
CA ALA A 459 -13.57 -2.96 -9.37
C ALA A 459 -12.41 -2.16 -10.00
N PHE A 460 -12.05 -2.39 -11.26
CA PHE A 460 -11.02 -1.64 -11.97
C PHE A 460 -11.35 -0.14 -12.09
N GLU A 461 -12.62 0.21 -12.36
CA GLU A 461 -13.08 1.60 -12.41
C GLU A 461 -12.92 2.30 -11.06
N ARG A 462 -13.31 1.65 -9.95
CA ARG A 462 -13.11 2.19 -8.59
C ARG A 462 -11.65 2.41 -8.24
N LEU A 463 -10.76 1.54 -8.71
CA LEU A 463 -9.31 1.63 -8.51
C LEU A 463 -8.64 2.66 -9.42
N GLY A 464 -9.30 3.08 -10.49
CA GLY A 464 -8.71 3.91 -11.53
C GLY A 464 -7.84 3.13 -12.54
N ALA A 465 -7.93 1.79 -12.56
CA ALA A 465 -7.23 0.91 -13.52
C ALA A 465 -7.91 0.97 -14.90
N LEU A 466 -7.81 2.14 -15.54
CA LEU A 466 -8.54 2.43 -16.78
C LEU A 466 -8.19 1.48 -17.95
N PRO A 467 -6.94 1.05 -18.15
CA PRO A 467 -6.61 0.08 -19.18
C PRO A 467 -7.32 -1.26 -19.00
N ASP A 468 -7.35 -1.78 -17.76
CA ASP A 468 -8.01 -3.05 -17.44
C ASP A 468 -9.54 -2.91 -17.54
N ALA A 469 -10.10 -1.82 -17.03
CA ALA A 469 -11.53 -1.53 -17.17
C ALA A 469 -11.97 -1.48 -18.63
N LYS A 470 -11.14 -0.86 -19.49
CA LYS A 470 -11.36 -0.81 -20.94
C LYS A 470 -11.31 -2.21 -21.56
N ARG A 471 -10.31 -3.02 -21.24
CA ARG A 471 -10.17 -4.39 -21.72
C ARG A 471 -11.39 -5.25 -21.35
N VAL A 472 -11.84 -5.16 -20.11
CA VAL A 472 -13.03 -5.90 -19.67
C VAL A 472 -14.30 -5.36 -20.34
N GLY A 473 -14.40 -4.05 -20.59
CA GLY A 473 -15.46 -3.45 -21.38
C GLY A 473 -15.56 -4.04 -22.80
N GLN A 474 -14.41 -4.32 -23.44
CA GLN A 474 -14.38 -5.02 -24.75
C GLN A 474 -14.90 -6.45 -24.64
N LEU A 475 -14.53 -7.18 -23.59
CA LEU A 475 -15.05 -8.53 -23.33
C LEU A 475 -16.57 -8.54 -23.13
N LEU A 476 -17.14 -7.49 -22.54
CA LEU A 476 -18.58 -7.30 -22.39
C LEU A 476 -19.31 -6.91 -23.71
N GLY A 477 -18.58 -6.74 -24.82
CA GLY A 477 -19.16 -6.28 -26.10
C GLY A 477 -19.65 -4.83 -26.07
N GLN A 478 -19.21 -4.04 -25.11
CA GLN A 478 -19.69 -2.66 -24.91
C GLN A 478 -19.01 -1.63 -25.83
N GLU A 479 -17.92 -1.96 -26.53
CA GLU A 479 -17.24 -1.01 -27.43
C GLU A 479 -18.00 -0.75 -28.74
N GLU A 480 -18.68 -1.71 -29.32
CA GLU A 480 -19.49 -1.47 -30.54
C GLU A 480 -20.75 -0.66 -30.24
N GLY A 481 -21.27 -0.69 -29.01
CA GLY A 481 -22.41 0.13 -28.57
C GLY A 481 -22.01 1.54 -28.09
N ILE A 482 -20.78 1.72 -27.57
CA ILE A 482 -20.30 2.99 -27.00
C ILE A 482 -19.90 3.99 -28.10
N ALA A 483 -19.29 3.54 -29.20
CA ALA A 483 -18.97 4.40 -30.32
C ALA A 483 -20.23 4.90 -31.06
N ALA A 484 -21.31 4.13 -31.02
CA ALA A 484 -22.61 4.50 -31.63
C ALA A 484 -23.51 5.30 -30.67
N ARG A 485 -23.28 5.30 -29.35
CA ARG A 485 -24.11 5.96 -28.33
C ARG A 485 -23.35 7.02 -27.49
N ALA A 486 -22.07 7.19 -27.67
CA ALA A 486 -21.30 8.26 -27.05
C ALA A 486 -21.67 9.60 -27.68
N GLY A 487 -22.73 10.23 -27.17
CA GLY A 487 -23.17 11.52 -27.63
C GLY A 487 -24.67 11.78 -27.54
N GLU A 488 -25.49 10.81 -27.25
CA GLU A 488 -26.91 11.06 -27.05
C GLU A 488 -27.12 11.80 -25.73
N ARG A 489 -27.46 13.08 -25.81
CA ARG A 489 -27.89 13.84 -24.65
C ARG A 489 -29.30 13.45 -24.33
N VAL A 490 -29.50 12.96 -23.13
CA VAL A 490 -30.82 12.62 -22.60
C VAL A 490 -31.16 13.52 -21.44
N THR A 491 -32.41 13.96 -21.38
CA THR A 491 -32.91 14.63 -20.17
C THR A 491 -33.39 13.55 -19.20
N ARG A 492 -32.92 13.61 -17.98
CA ARG A 492 -33.25 12.71 -16.87
C ARG A 492 -33.39 13.50 -15.58
N THR A 493 -34.20 12.97 -14.68
CA THR A 493 -34.27 13.49 -13.32
C THR A 493 -33.34 12.66 -12.42
N PHE A 494 -32.29 13.31 -11.93
CA PHE A 494 -31.29 12.72 -11.06
C PHE A 494 -31.70 12.90 -9.61
N VAL A 495 -31.65 11.81 -8.85
CA VAL A 495 -31.97 11.76 -7.42
C VAL A 495 -30.75 11.28 -6.65
N PHE A 496 -30.34 12.07 -5.66
CA PHE A 496 -29.32 11.68 -4.71
C PHE A 496 -29.94 11.56 -3.32
N THR A 497 -29.68 10.45 -2.65
CA THR A 497 -30.06 10.23 -1.26
C THR A 497 -28.81 10.08 -0.39
N ASP A 498 -28.90 10.41 0.89
CA ASP A 498 -27.78 10.27 1.83
C ASP A 498 -28.29 10.24 3.28
N ILE A 499 -27.68 9.42 4.13
CA ILE A 499 -28.03 9.33 5.57
C ILE A 499 -27.34 10.47 6.32
N VAL A 500 -28.13 11.25 7.04
CA VAL A 500 -27.57 12.35 7.87
C VAL A 500 -26.96 11.81 9.14
N GLY A 501 -25.66 12.11 9.34
CA GLY A 501 -24.95 11.72 10.57
C GLY A 501 -24.72 10.21 10.69
N SER A 502 -24.41 9.52 9.59
CA SER A 502 -24.14 8.08 9.57
C SER A 502 -22.99 7.68 10.52
N THR A 503 -21.88 8.42 10.55
CA THR A 503 -20.74 8.13 11.41
C THR A 503 -21.07 8.11 12.90
N PRO A 504 -21.73 9.14 13.50
CA PRO A 504 -22.21 9.06 14.87
C PRO A 504 -23.23 7.96 15.12
N LEU A 505 -24.03 7.58 14.10
CA LEU A 505 -24.99 6.49 14.24
C LEU A 505 -24.31 5.12 14.34
N VAL A 506 -23.25 4.87 13.56
CA VAL A 506 -22.43 3.67 13.68
C VAL A 506 -21.83 3.55 15.07
N GLU A 507 -21.26 4.64 15.59
CA GLU A 507 -20.67 4.68 16.93
C GLU A 507 -21.71 4.40 18.04
N ALA A 508 -22.95 4.87 17.86
CA ALA A 508 -24.01 4.71 18.85
C ALA A 508 -24.68 3.32 18.82
N LEU A 509 -24.84 2.71 17.65
CA LEU A 509 -25.52 1.43 17.45
C LEU A 509 -24.61 0.21 17.52
N GLY A 510 -23.33 0.39 17.23
CA GLY A 510 -22.38 -0.70 16.98
C GLY A 510 -22.52 -1.33 15.59
N ASP A 511 -21.49 -2.05 15.17
CA ASP A 511 -21.35 -2.54 13.78
C ASP A 511 -22.50 -3.50 13.36
N ASP A 512 -22.89 -4.44 14.20
CA ASP A 512 -23.92 -5.44 13.87
C ASP A 512 -25.30 -4.81 13.66
N ALA A 513 -25.75 -3.95 14.61
CA ALA A 513 -27.03 -3.29 14.50
C ALA A 513 -27.06 -2.27 13.33
N TRP A 514 -25.92 -1.62 13.08
CA TRP A 514 -25.78 -0.76 11.91
C TRP A 514 -25.89 -1.54 10.60
N GLN A 515 -25.25 -2.71 10.47
CA GLN A 515 -25.32 -3.56 9.30
C GLN A 515 -26.77 -4.05 9.01
N GLU A 516 -27.52 -4.37 10.04
CA GLU A 516 -28.91 -4.77 9.90
C GLU A 516 -29.79 -3.59 9.44
N LEU A 517 -29.59 -2.42 10.01
CA LEU A 517 -30.30 -1.21 9.66
C LEU A 517 -30.04 -0.77 8.22
N ILE A 518 -28.77 -0.78 7.78
CA ILE A 518 -28.39 -0.43 6.41
C ILE A 518 -28.98 -1.43 5.41
N ARG A 519 -28.97 -2.71 5.71
CA ARG A 519 -29.54 -3.74 4.84
C ARG A 519 -31.04 -3.50 4.64
N TRP A 520 -31.76 -3.22 5.70
CA TRP A 520 -33.18 -2.89 5.62
C TRP A 520 -33.41 -1.59 4.83
N HIS A 521 -32.65 -0.54 5.12
CA HIS A 521 -32.70 0.75 4.42
C HIS A 521 -32.51 0.57 2.92
N ASP A 522 -31.45 -0.11 2.51
CA ASP A 522 -31.09 -0.33 1.11
C ASP A 522 -32.17 -1.15 0.37
N GLN A 523 -32.67 -2.21 0.99
CA GLN A 523 -33.77 -3.00 0.43
C GLN A 523 -35.04 -2.17 0.24
N THR A 524 -35.34 -1.33 1.21
CA THR A 524 -36.53 -0.48 1.17
C THR A 524 -36.44 0.57 0.06
N LEU A 525 -35.29 1.24 -0.06
CA LEU A 525 -35.07 2.26 -1.09
C LEU A 525 -35.09 1.63 -2.48
N ARG A 526 -34.40 0.50 -2.70
CA ARG A 526 -34.42 -0.22 -4.00
C ARG A 526 -35.83 -0.67 -4.41
N ALA A 527 -36.59 -1.19 -3.48
CA ALA A 527 -37.95 -1.59 -3.74
C ALA A 527 -38.84 -0.41 -4.18
N ILE A 528 -38.67 0.76 -3.56
CA ILE A 528 -39.39 1.99 -3.92
C ILE A 528 -38.92 2.51 -5.28
N VAL A 529 -37.61 2.64 -5.48
CA VAL A 529 -37.00 3.10 -6.73
C VAL A 529 -37.52 2.26 -7.91
N ASN A 530 -37.43 0.95 -7.82
CA ASN A 530 -37.90 0.02 -8.86
C ASN A 530 -39.42 0.16 -9.13
N ARG A 531 -40.20 0.34 -8.05
CA ARG A 531 -41.66 0.51 -8.13
C ARG A 531 -42.06 1.73 -8.97
N TYR A 532 -41.29 2.81 -8.90
CA TYR A 532 -41.53 4.06 -9.63
C TYR A 532 -40.71 4.18 -10.92
N GLY A 533 -40.10 3.10 -11.39
CA GLY A 533 -39.40 3.06 -12.68
C GLY A 533 -38.05 3.79 -12.66
N GLY A 534 -37.43 3.96 -11.47
CA GLY A 534 -36.09 4.53 -11.35
C GLY A 534 -35.02 3.48 -11.61
N THR A 535 -33.92 3.92 -12.23
CA THR A 535 -32.72 3.10 -12.44
C THR A 535 -31.67 3.48 -11.42
N GLU A 536 -31.26 2.53 -10.58
CA GLU A 536 -30.11 2.72 -9.69
C GLU A 536 -28.84 2.82 -10.54
N VAL A 537 -28.17 3.98 -10.52
CA VAL A 537 -26.94 4.22 -11.26
C VAL A 537 -25.75 3.71 -10.47
N ARG A 538 -25.67 4.10 -9.17
CA ARG A 538 -24.66 3.60 -8.22
C ARG A 538 -25.05 3.91 -6.79
N GLN A 539 -24.50 3.14 -5.86
CA GLN A 539 -24.50 3.44 -4.43
C GLN A 539 -23.36 4.40 -4.10
N THR A 540 -23.63 5.43 -3.31
CA THR A 540 -22.68 6.47 -2.91
C THR A 540 -22.47 6.45 -1.39
N GLY A 541 -21.65 5.49 -0.91
CA GLY A 541 -21.52 5.27 0.53
C GLY A 541 -22.78 4.71 1.15
N ASP A 542 -23.45 5.48 2.01
CA ASP A 542 -24.72 5.18 2.67
C ASP A 542 -25.94 5.78 1.95
N GLY A 543 -25.77 6.23 0.70
CA GLY A 543 -26.83 6.78 -0.14
C GLY A 543 -26.86 6.18 -1.53
N PHE A 544 -27.80 6.68 -2.36
CA PHE A 544 -28.04 6.22 -3.72
C PHE A 544 -28.02 7.36 -4.72
N PHE A 545 -27.44 7.09 -5.89
CA PHE A 545 -27.62 7.87 -7.09
C PHE A 545 -28.57 7.12 -8.04
N VAL A 546 -29.72 7.72 -8.34
CA VAL A 546 -30.80 7.14 -9.14
C VAL A 546 -31.16 8.08 -10.27
N ALA A 547 -31.49 7.53 -11.44
CA ALA A 547 -31.99 8.28 -12.58
C ALA A 547 -33.46 7.86 -12.91
N PHE A 548 -34.29 8.84 -13.21
CA PHE A 548 -35.67 8.63 -13.68
C PHE A 548 -35.87 9.26 -15.05
N GLU A 549 -36.72 8.64 -15.86
CA GLU A 549 -37.12 9.24 -17.12
C GLU A 549 -38.03 10.44 -16.92
N GLU A 550 -38.96 10.35 -15.98
CA GLU A 550 -39.96 11.35 -15.68
C GLU A 550 -39.75 12.02 -14.32
N ALA A 551 -39.77 13.34 -14.29
CA ALA A 551 -39.61 14.12 -13.06
C ALA A 551 -40.70 13.83 -12.01
N SER A 552 -41.95 13.55 -12.49
CA SER A 552 -43.06 13.17 -11.63
C SER A 552 -42.79 11.87 -10.86
N ALA A 553 -42.30 10.84 -11.54
CA ALA A 553 -41.93 9.55 -10.93
C ALA A 553 -40.80 9.71 -9.90
N ALA A 554 -39.81 10.53 -10.19
CA ALA A 554 -38.72 10.83 -9.26
C ALA A 554 -39.25 11.49 -7.97
N ILE A 555 -40.12 12.48 -8.07
CA ILE A 555 -40.73 13.15 -6.93
C ILE A 555 -41.61 12.18 -6.11
N GLU A 556 -42.44 11.38 -6.77
CA GLU A 556 -43.28 10.38 -6.08
C GLU A 556 -42.43 9.33 -5.36
N ALA A 557 -41.33 8.87 -5.96
CA ALA A 557 -40.39 7.97 -5.33
C ALA A 557 -39.76 8.60 -4.10
N ALA A 558 -39.25 9.85 -4.19
CA ALA A 558 -38.67 10.58 -3.08
C ALA A 558 -39.64 10.75 -1.89
N VAL A 559 -40.89 11.11 -2.17
CA VAL A 559 -41.98 11.20 -1.17
C VAL A 559 -42.27 9.82 -0.57
N ALA A 560 -42.32 8.77 -1.34
CA ALA A 560 -42.57 7.41 -0.87
C ALA A 560 -41.42 6.94 0.05
N VAL A 561 -40.18 7.26 -0.26
CA VAL A 561 -39.01 6.98 0.60
C VAL A 561 -39.19 7.65 1.97
N GLN A 562 -39.43 8.96 2.01
CA GLN A 562 -39.58 9.68 3.28
C GLN A 562 -40.76 9.17 4.11
N ARG A 563 -41.88 8.83 3.48
CA ARG A 563 -43.06 8.24 4.13
C ARG A 563 -42.76 6.86 4.71
N SER A 564 -42.07 6.00 3.96
CA SER A 564 -41.69 4.67 4.43
C SER A 564 -40.74 4.75 5.63
N LEU A 565 -39.75 5.64 5.60
CA LEU A 565 -38.84 5.86 6.73
C LEU A 565 -39.59 6.42 7.96
N ALA A 566 -40.53 7.35 7.77
CA ALA A 566 -41.35 7.90 8.85
C ALA A 566 -42.30 6.86 9.45
N GLU A 567 -42.87 5.96 8.65
CA GLU A 567 -43.71 4.87 9.10
C GLU A 567 -42.89 3.84 9.90
N HIS A 568 -41.75 3.46 9.42
CA HIS A 568 -40.84 2.56 10.14
C HIS A 568 -40.43 3.14 11.50
N ARG A 569 -40.11 4.45 11.56
CA ARG A 569 -39.78 5.14 12.82
C ARG A 569 -40.95 5.10 13.82
N ARG A 570 -42.19 5.24 13.33
CA ARG A 570 -43.38 5.14 14.18
C ARG A 570 -43.64 3.72 14.67
N GLY A 571 -43.40 2.72 13.84
CA GLY A 571 -43.64 1.31 14.16
C GLY A 571 -42.54 0.66 15.01
N HIS A 572 -41.27 1.02 14.75
CA HIS A 572 -40.09 0.36 15.36
C HIS A 572 -39.24 1.28 16.22
N GLY A 573 -39.67 2.53 16.46
CA GLY A 573 -38.99 3.49 17.31
C GLY A 573 -37.80 4.22 16.67
N PHE A 574 -37.21 3.71 15.61
CA PHE A 574 -36.04 4.31 14.93
C PHE A 574 -36.06 4.06 13.42
N ALA A 575 -35.63 5.03 12.64
CA ALA A 575 -35.17 4.93 11.26
C ALA A 575 -34.19 6.08 10.97
N PRO A 576 -33.18 5.89 10.11
CA PRO A 576 -32.23 6.93 9.79
C PRO A 576 -32.92 8.13 9.14
N GLN A 577 -32.37 9.33 9.34
CA GLN A 577 -32.83 10.50 8.61
C GLN A 577 -32.09 10.56 7.27
N VAL A 578 -32.85 10.53 6.18
CA VAL A 578 -32.32 10.61 4.83
C VAL A 578 -32.61 11.99 4.25
N ARG A 579 -31.63 12.61 3.64
CA ARG A 579 -31.79 13.80 2.80
C ARG A 579 -31.86 13.41 1.33
N ILE A 580 -32.69 14.10 0.56
CA ILE A 580 -32.93 13.79 -0.84
C ILE A 580 -32.82 15.07 -1.69
N GLY A 581 -32.02 14.99 -2.76
CA GLY A 581 -31.90 16.06 -3.76
C GLY A 581 -32.33 15.61 -5.15
N LEU A 582 -33.14 16.40 -5.84
CA LEU A 582 -33.62 16.12 -7.19
C LEU A 582 -33.24 17.25 -8.15
N HIS A 583 -32.79 16.88 -9.35
CA HIS A 583 -32.53 17.83 -10.41
C HIS A 583 -32.74 17.19 -11.79
N GLU A 584 -33.60 17.80 -12.60
CA GLU A 584 -33.78 17.43 -13.99
C GLU A 584 -32.80 18.20 -14.85
N ALA A 585 -32.00 17.47 -15.61
CA ALA A 585 -30.99 18.07 -16.48
C ALA A 585 -30.61 17.17 -17.66
N GLU A 586 -30.03 17.78 -18.68
CA GLU A 586 -29.37 17.03 -19.74
C GLU A 586 -28.05 16.43 -19.24
N ALA A 587 -27.87 15.16 -19.54
CA ALA A 587 -26.62 14.47 -19.31
C ALA A 587 -26.24 13.62 -20.52
N SER A 588 -24.96 13.37 -20.72
CA SER A 588 -24.49 12.36 -21.67
C SER A 588 -24.58 10.99 -21.03
N THR A 589 -25.20 10.05 -21.72
CA THR A 589 -25.26 8.65 -21.29
C THR A 589 -23.93 7.96 -21.51
N ARG A 590 -23.47 7.20 -20.51
CA ARG A 590 -22.35 6.27 -20.61
C ARG A 590 -22.80 4.94 -20.03
N ALA A 591 -23.32 4.07 -20.88
CA ALA A 591 -23.95 2.80 -20.47
C ALA A 591 -25.07 3.04 -19.44
N ILE A 592 -24.91 2.59 -18.18
CA ILE A 592 -25.88 2.82 -17.09
C ILE A 592 -25.55 4.12 -16.32
N ASP A 593 -24.37 4.73 -16.55
CA ASP A 593 -23.94 5.95 -15.85
C ASP A 593 -24.24 7.22 -16.65
N PHE A 594 -24.35 8.32 -15.94
CA PHE A 594 -24.64 9.64 -16.51
C PHE A 594 -23.51 10.61 -16.14
N ALA A 595 -23.04 11.35 -17.13
CA ALA A 595 -22.01 12.36 -16.93
C ALA A 595 -22.49 13.73 -17.44
N GLY A 596 -22.16 14.77 -16.68
CA GLY A 596 -22.49 16.13 -17.05
C GLY A 596 -22.65 17.04 -15.85
N ARG A 597 -22.74 18.34 -16.13
CA ARG A 597 -22.92 19.38 -15.12
C ARG A 597 -24.16 19.16 -14.26
N GLY A 598 -25.29 18.73 -14.88
CA GLY A 598 -26.55 18.50 -14.18
C GLY A 598 -26.50 17.39 -13.13
N VAL A 599 -25.71 16.32 -13.35
CA VAL A 599 -25.48 15.27 -12.34
C VAL A 599 -24.79 15.84 -11.11
N HIS A 600 -23.78 16.70 -11.30
CA HIS A 600 -23.09 17.36 -10.19
C HIS A 600 -24.01 18.34 -9.45
N GLU A 601 -24.89 19.04 -10.17
CA GLU A 601 -25.88 19.95 -9.58
C GLU A 601 -26.88 19.17 -8.70
N ALA A 602 -27.39 18.03 -9.16
CA ALA A 602 -28.27 17.15 -8.37
C ALA A 602 -27.60 16.68 -7.07
N ALA A 603 -26.36 16.18 -7.15
CA ALA A 603 -25.60 15.77 -5.97
C ALA A 603 -25.40 16.92 -4.95
N ARG A 604 -25.15 18.13 -5.44
CA ARG A 604 -24.99 19.31 -4.58
C ARG A 604 -26.29 19.77 -3.95
N ILE A 605 -27.42 19.67 -4.66
CA ILE A 605 -28.77 19.96 -4.11
C ILE A 605 -29.06 18.95 -2.97
N GLY A 606 -28.74 17.66 -3.15
CA GLY A 606 -28.85 16.65 -2.10
C GLY A 606 -27.99 16.96 -0.87
N SER A 607 -26.77 17.44 -1.09
CA SER A 607 -25.83 17.73 0.00
C SER A 607 -26.24 18.90 0.91
N ILE A 608 -27.06 19.83 0.43
CA ILE A 608 -27.56 20.98 1.22
C ILE A 608 -28.95 20.74 1.83
N ALA A 609 -29.58 19.61 1.53
CA ALA A 609 -30.83 19.21 2.14
C ALA A 609 -30.62 18.79 3.61
N GLY A 610 -31.57 19.11 4.48
CA GLY A 610 -31.63 18.65 5.85
C GLY A 610 -32.14 17.20 5.98
N GLY A 611 -31.96 16.58 7.14
CA GLY A 611 -32.50 15.26 7.43
C GLY A 611 -34.02 15.22 7.32
N GLY A 612 -34.56 14.27 6.56
CA GLY A 612 -35.98 14.18 6.25
C GLY A 612 -36.48 15.18 5.20
N GLN A 613 -35.60 16.00 4.61
CA GLN A 613 -35.96 17.00 3.61
C GLN A 613 -35.80 16.45 2.19
N ILE A 614 -36.71 16.87 1.32
CA ILE A 614 -36.63 16.69 -0.15
C ILE A 614 -36.44 18.07 -0.75
N LEU A 615 -35.25 18.30 -1.38
CA LEU A 615 -34.99 19.51 -2.15
C LEU A 615 -34.99 19.20 -3.63
N ALA A 616 -35.66 20.01 -4.43
CA ALA A 616 -35.67 19.92 -5.89
C ALA A 616 -35.34 21.26 -6.53
N SER A 617 -34.72 21.26 -7.70
CA SER A 617 -34.65 22.49 -8.50
C SER A 617 -36.05 22.89 -8.99
N VAL A 618 -36.27 24.20 -9.17
CA VAL A 618 -37.54 24.72 -9.68
C VAL A 618 -37.92 24.10 -11.02
N ASN A 619 -36.95 23.91 -11.92
CA ASN A 619 -37.17 23.25 -13.21
C ASN A 619 -37.76 21.85 -13.05
N THR A 620 -37.22 21.04 -12.14
CA THR A 620 -37.71 19.68 -11.87
C THR A 620 -39.18 19.66 -11.44
N VAL A 621 -39.56 20.60 -10.58
CA VAL A 621 -40.91 20.69 -10.06
C VAL A 621 -41.90 21.21 -11.15
N GLN A 622 -41.43 22.14 -11.98
CA GLN A 622 -42.23 22.64 -13.13
C GLN A 622 -42.49 21.56 -14.18
N SER A 623 -41.44 20.78 -14.54
CA SER A 623 -41.58 19.65 -15.47
C SER A 623 -42.50 18.55 -14.92
N ALA A 624 -42.46 18.29 -13.61
CA ALA A 624 -43.23 17.25 -12.97
C ALA A 624 -44.74 17.59 -12.83
N ALA A 625 -45.15 18.85 -12.92
CA ALA A 625 -46.50 19.31 -12.57
C ALA A 625 -46.99 18.70 -11.23
N THR A 626 -46.12 18.73 -10.21
CA THR A 626 -46.31 17.96 -8.97
C THR A 626 -47.57 18.35 -8.21
N ARG A 627 -48.24 17.37 -7.60
CA ARG A 627 -49.39 17.55 -6.72
C ARG A 627 -49.03 17.84 -5.27
N PHE A 628 -47.74 17.71 -4.92
CA PHE A 628 -47.27 17.95 -3.55
C PHE A 628 -47.04 19.46 -3.32
N PRO A 629 -47.37 19.98 -2.12
CA PRO A 629 -47.07 21.36 -1.77
C PRO A 629 -45.57 21.62 -1.83
N ILE A 630 -45.17 22.82 -2.27
CA ILE A 630 -43.79 23.23 -2.36
C ILE A 630 -43.56 24.55 -1.63
N SER A 631 -42.40 24.76 -1.11
CA SER A 631 -41.97 26.03 -0.51
C SER A 631 -41.82 27.13 -1.58
N THR A 632 -41.71 28.37 -1.15
CA THR A 632 -41.25 29.46 -2.03
C THR A 632 -39.84 29.16 -2.57
N PRO A 633 -39.60 29.40 -3.86
CA PRO A 633 -38.29 29.26 -4.46
C PRO A 633 -37.24 30.11 -3.74
N ARG A 634 -36.04 29.56 -3.55
CA ARG A 634 -34.89 30.28 -3.00
C ARG A 634 -33.63 29.98 -3.80
N PRO A 635 -32.83 31.03 -4.13
CA PRO A 635 -31.57 30.82 -4.81
C PRO A 635 -30.54 30.21 -3.86
N VAL A 636 -29.81 29.21 -4.34
CA VAL A 636 -28.68 28.59 -3.62
C VAL A 636 -27.43 28.61 -4.49
N THR A 637 -26.31 29.00 -3.86
CA THR A 637 -25.00 28.93 -4.51
C THR A 637 -24.39 27.57 -4.19
N LEU A 638 -24.20 26.74 -5.20
CA LEU A 638 -23.62 25.42 -5.06
C LEU A 638 -22.10 25.48 -5.31
N LYS A 639 -21.32 24.82 -4.46
CA LYS A 639 -19.85 24.80 -4.57
C LYS A 639 -19.41 24.25 -5.94
N GLY A 640 -18.71 25.05 -6.74
CA GLY A 640 -18.23 24.68 -8.08
C GLY A 640 -19.26 24.87 -9.21
N VAL A 641 -20.42 25.50 -8.93
CA VAL A 641 -21.40 25.92 -9.93
C VAL A 641 -21.38 27.45 -10.05
N SER A 642 -21.20 27.97 -11.27
CA SER A 642 -20.96 29.38 -11.52
C SER A 642 -22.19 30.29 -11.37
N GLN A 643 -23.40 29.70 -11.40
CA GLN A 643 -24.66 30.44 -11.25
C GLN A 643 -25.51 29.85 -10.15
N PRO A 644 -26.20 30.64 -9.33
CA PRO A 644 -27.17 30.18 -8.36
C PRO A 644 -28.28 29.36 -9.04
N ILE A 645 -28.77 28.33 -8.34
CA ILE A 645 -29.91 27.51 -8.77
C ILE A 645 -31.06 27.76 -7.81
N ASP A 646 -32.25 28.02 -8.34
CA ASP A 646 -33.45 28.15 -7.52
C ASP A 646 -33.94 26.75 -7.10
N VAL A 647 -34.05 26.52 -5.81
CA VAL A 647 -34.55 25.28 -5.22
C VAL A 647 -35.79 25.50 -4.38
N VAL A 648 -36.61 24.47 -4.30
CA VAL A 648 -37.81 24.39 -3.44
C VAL A 648 -37.73 23.15 -2.55
N THR A 649 -38.34 23.22 -1.40
CA THR A 649 -38.63 22.03 -0.57
C THR A 649 -39.95 21.42 -0.98
N ILE A 650 -39.98 20.11 -1.18
CA ILE A 650 -41.21 19.36 -1.42
C ILE A 650 -41.74 18.86 -0.08
N GLU A 651 -42.96 19.24 0.25
CA GLU A 651 -43.65 18.80 1.47
C GLU A 651 -44.33 17.45 1.24
N TRP A 652 -43.90 16.45 2.04
CA TRP A 652 -44.28 15.06 1.89
C TRP A 652 -45.16 14.51 3.01
N MET A 653 -45.32 15.26 4.12
CA MET A 653 -46.15 14.91 5.30
C MET A 653 -47.64 15.13 5.01
#